data_9318383b49a4fa05309431833d83b0eb
#
_entry.id   9318383b49a4fa05309431833d83b0eb
#
_cell.length_a   1.000
_cell.length_b   1.000
_cell.length_c   1.000
_cell.angle_alpha   90.00
_cell.angle_beta   90.00
_cell.angle_gamma   90.00
#
_symmetry.space_group_name_H-M   'P 1'
#
loop_
_entity.id
_entity.type
_entity.pdbx_description
1 polymer ?
#
loop_
_entity_poly.entity_id
_entity_poly.type
_entity_poly.pdbx_seq_one_letter_code
_entity_poly.pdbx_strand_id
1 'polypeptide(L)'
;MKKIILFFSACVLSISAFAVMASPEPITKTQADGSKVTLRLMGDEFHHYYVREDGAPVSLNDKGFWTEDETAVRPTPSALMMRKNANRNVRLASYPLSGSPKSIVILVNFSDVKFQYKQEDFQQMLNQSGYSENGGVGSARDYFIACSDSVFSPQFDCYGPVTLNNTEAYYDSHHAQMVVHACNMVAEEGVDMTQYDTDNDGRLDNVFIYYAGHNEAEGAASTTIWPHRSVVPTGDRVQGKLIYDYACTSELRGSAGNSMCGIGTFCHEFGHVLGLPDYYDTENSSAYTVGTWDIMCSGSYNGNGKTPPTHTAGERFQLGWTTPIQLDAAGSYILEPVETSNTVYLIAKTTHNLSFDNADPTEYWLLENRQNVGWDRHATSLPGTGMLIWHVDYSTSAWGSNKPNNDTPLRYDVEEAGSKRGYSAPSDPFPGTSNVMQFTPMLHSGEILEQPLTSIAQDGLDIVFTFKSSDFMFVPAEIPVIKSTYNTETKEAYTPASLIKAVGVGLEPNAEVSLDMSGSGFKISLDSAKWSTSATVLSNADSTLDVPVYIQYAPRKQVCDTKRGTLTIKQGNKSGTLIVYGTSPRPVLIEAPQVTKIDDVTPTTFKVQWTPEKDAQEYYVTLFHMEDGTESTMESFENFDDEVAVQESGWYTSFYRTTTKAKEDGAVSMWFKENNEFMISPIYSLPVIELSMWLNAPATTDSEVGFFTLTGYSDIGIDTIDVIKVTKNTKKYTYTKSFTRDQGYRRFRLEYTSIGGEGVCLDAFTTTFDQKTVYTYKGREKTIPVEEGKEEEAASFYAYDLTPNTVYYIRLQCEENKGCEEHVSQQSMEVTIATKAGEPADSKHMTLDLDSLDYDPATHVVYIPQSLENGAVNIYNTEGELIKSIPVEPTQNIVVLPEGELTHGTVYLLKYIPNNKMRRKGPWLKILF
;
A
#
# COMPACT_ATOMS: atom_id res chain seq x y z
N MET A 1 25.50 72.57 -11.43
CA MET A 1 25.68 71.37 -10.56
C MET A 1 24.49 70.52 -10.74
N LYS A 2 24.57 69.55 -11.65
CA LYS A 2 23.49 68.52 -11.86
C LYS A 2 23.78 67.34 -10.92
N LYS A 3 22.90 67.05 -9.95
CA LYS A 3 22.92 65.86 -9.12
C LYS A 3 22.45 64.69 -9.97
N ILE A 4 23.34 63.76 -10.29
CA ILE A 4 23.01 62.45 -10.83
C ILE A 4 22.56 61.63 -9.64
N ILE A 5 21.26 61.26 -9.62
CA ILE A 5 20.69 60.23 -8.73
C ILE A 5 20.95 58.90 -9.41
N LEU A 6 21.90 58.13 -8.87
CA LEU A 6 22.03 56.71 -9.22
C LEU A 6 20.86 55.95 -8.58
N PHE A 7 19.96 55.45 -9.40
CA PHE A 7 19.02 54.40 -9.01
C PHE A 7 19.80 53.07 -8.95
N PHE A 8 20.09 52.59 -7.76
CA PHE A 8 20.39 51.18 -7.56
C PHE A 8 19.11 50.40 -7.78
N SER A 9 18.96 49.80 -8.96
CA SER A 9 17.99 48.75 -9.18
C SER A 9 18.50 47.53 -8.42
N ALA A 10 17.95 47.27 -7.24
CA ALA A 10 18.10 46.00 -6.60
C ALA A 10 17.36 44.99 -7.48
N CYS A 11 18.08 44.20 -8.28
CA CYS A 11 17.56 42.96 -8.80
C CYS A 11 17.25 42.09 -7.59
N VAL A 12 15.99 41.98 -7.23
CA VAL A 12 15.48 40.93 -6.35
C VAL A 12 15.59 39.67 -7.18
N LEU A 13 16.67 38.91 -6.96
CA LEU A 13 16.78 37.53 -7.47
C LEU A 13 15.67 36.74 -6.83
N SER A 14 14.75 36.28 -7.63
CA SER A 14 13.70 35.34 -7.18
C SER A 14 14.37 34.01 -6.84
N ILE A 15 14.20 33.56 -5.62
CA ILE A 15 14.68 32.29 -5.12
C ILE A 15 13.57 31.27 -5.41
N SER A 16 13.86 30.21 -6.12
CA SER A 16 12.96 29.07 -6.28
C SER A 16 13.15 28.16 -5.08
N ALA A 17 12.07 27.83 -4.37
CA ALA A 17 12.05 26.84 -3.31
C ALA A 17 10.93 25.86 -3.59
N PHE A 18 11.20 24.60 -3.35
CA PHE A 18 10.28 23.46 -3.37
C PHE A 18 10.48 22.76 -2.06
N ALA A 19 9.43 22.25 -1.45
CA ALA A 19 9.55 21.58 -0.19
C ALA A 19 8.47 20.52 -0.03
N VAL A 20 8.80 19.48 0.73
CA VAL A 20 7.82 18.50 1.14
C VAL A 20 6.64 19.17 1.87
N MET A 21 5.42 18.71 1.62
CA MET A 21 4.24 19.15 2.39
C MET A 21 4.39 18.77 3.88
N ALA A 22 3.59 19.41 4.73
CA ALA A 22 3.51 19.02 6.15
C ALA A 22 3.18 17.52 6.29
N SER A 23 3.81 16.87 7.24
CA SER A 23 3.56 15.46 7.54
C SER A 23 2.10 15.21 7.89
N PRO A 24 1.43 14.21 7.29
CA PRO A 24 0.05 13.88 7.60
C PRO A 24 -0.12 13.23 9.00
N GLU A 25 0.98 12.89 9.67
CA GLU A 25 0.98 12.23 10.95
C GLU A 25 0.46 13.15 12.07
N PRO A 26 -0.38 12.62 12.98
CA PRO A 26 -0.87 13.40 14.12
C PRO A 26 0.27 13.79 15.08
N ILE A 27 0.31 15.04 15.49
CA ILE A 27 1.33 15.59 16.37
C ILE A 27 0.70 15.86 17.74
N THR A 28 1.31 15.37 18.82
CA THR A 28 0.87 15.66 20.18
C THR A 28 1.61 16.88 20.75
N LYS A 29 0.89 17.96 20.98
CA LYS A 29 1.41 19.17 21.61
C LYS A 29 0.97 19.25 23.08
N THR A 30 1.86 19.78 23.94
CA THR A 30 1.58 19.97 25.37
C THR A 30 1.14 21.41 25.59
N GLN A 31 0.02 21.62 26.26
CA GLN A 31 -0.52 22.94 26.62
C GLN A 31 0.04 23.46 27.94
N ALA A 32 -0.20 24.74 28.24
CA ALA A 32 0.34 25.40 29.43
C ALA A 32 -0.04 24.75 30.79
N ASP A 33 -1.18 24.06 30.85
CA ASP A 33 -1.63 23.31 32.02
C ASP A 33 -1.08 21.88 32.12
N GLY A 34 -0.22 21.48 31.16
CA GLY A 34 0.33 20.14 31.04
C GLY A 34 -0.59 19.15 30.34
N SER A 35 -1.79 19.56 29.92
CA SER A 35 -2.66 18.71 29.09
C SER A 35 -2.08 18.54 27.69
N LYS A 36 -2.45 17.43 27.01
CA LYS A 36 -2.01 17.14 25.66
C LYS A 36 -3.16 17.33 24.68
N VAL A 37 -2.86 17.86 23.52
CA VAL A 37 -3.78 17.99 22.40
C VAL A 37 -3.15 17.33 21.17
N THR A 38 -3.93 16.54 20.43
CA THR A 38 -3.52 15.96 19.16
C THR A 38 -3.93 16.93 18.05
N LEU A 39 -2.97 17.28 17.22
CA LEU A 39 -3.13 18.22 16.11
C LEU A 39 -2.53 17.60 14.85
N ARG A 40 -2.93 18.09 13.69
CA ARG A 40 -2.26 17.84 12.41
C ARG A 40 -1.68 19.15 11.90
N LEU A 41 -0.48 19.09 11.40
CA LEU A 41 0.14 20.18 10.68
C LEU A 41 -0.33 20.13 9.24
N MET A 42 -0.74 21.28 8.69
CA MET A 42 -1.18 21.46 7.32
C MET A 42 -0.33 22.56 6.70
N GLY A 43 -0.01 22.43 5.43
CA GLY A 43 0.72 23.50 4.78
C GLY A 43 2.05 23.05 4.19
N ASP A 44 2.84 24.04 3.84
CA ASP A 44 4.16 23.94 3.26
C ASP A 44 5.12 24.97 3.90
N GLU A 45 6.35 25.09 3.37
CA GLU A 45 7.38 26.00 3.87
C GLU A 45 7.00 27.49 3.83
N PHE A 46 6.01 27.87 3.02
CA PHE A 46 5.58 29.26 2.90
C PHE A 46 4.44 29.61 3.86
N HIS A 47 3.55 28.65 4.09
CA HIS A 47 2.40 28.81 4.97
C HIS A 47 1.91 27.48 5.51
N HIS A 48 1.94 27.33 6.81
CA HIS A 48 1.45 26.16 7.52
C HIS A 48 0.68 26.56 8.76
N TYR A 49 -0.22 25.67 9.21
CA TYR A 49 -1.10 25.87 10.35
C TYR A 49 -1.51 24.52 10.95
N TYR A 50 -2.01 24.55 12.15
CA TYR A 50 -2.48 23.35 12.82
C TYR A 50 -4.00 23.21 12.76
N VAL A 51 -4.48 21.98 12.62
CA VAL A 51 -5.89 21.62 12.74
C VAL A 51 -6.08 20.55 13.80
N ARG A 52 -7.25 20.55 14.44
CA ARG A 52 -7.68 19.43 15.30
C ARG A 52 -8.17 18.25 14.46
N GLU A 53 -8.46 17.11 15.13
CA GLU A 53 -9.01 15.91 14.49
C GLU A 53 -10.35 16.16 13.77
N ASP A 54 -11.14 17.14 14.24
CA ASP A 54 -12.38 17.56 13.61
C ASP A 54 -12.17 18.50 12.41
N GLY A 55 -10.93 18.79 12.05
CA GLY A 55 -10.55 19.69 10.96
C GLY A 55 -10.59 21.18 11.31
N ALA A 56 -10.95 21.55 12.55
CA ALA A 56 -10.98 22.95 12.97
C ALA A 56 -9.55 23.52 13.07
N PRO A 57 -9.24 24.65 12.38
CA PRO A 57 -7.95 25.30 12.47
C PRO A 57 -7.74 25.91 13.85
N VAL A 58 -6.51 25.83 14.33
CA VAL A 58 -6.13 26.27 15.68
C VAL A 58 -4.81 27.00 15.70
N SER A 59 -4.69 27.97 16.61
CA SER A 59 -3.44 28.67 16.92
C SER A 59 -3.15 28.63 18.41
N LEU A 60 -1.87 28.69 18.75
CA LEU A 60 -1.41 28.79 20.14
C LEU A 60 -1.61 30.22 20.65
N ASN A 61 -2.51 30.40 21.61
CA ASN A 61 -2.77 31.71 22.20
C ASN A 61 -1.69 32.13 23.22
N ASP A 62 -1.70 33.39 23.64
CA ASP A 62 -0.73 33.98 24.58
C ASP A 62 -0.69 33.27 25.97
N LYS A 63 -1.72 32.46 26.28
CA LYS A 63 -1.78 31.66 27.51
C LYS A 63 -1.24 30.25 27.33
N GLY A 64 -0.75 29.91 26.15
CA GLY A 64 -0.21 28.60 25.86
C GLY A 64 -1.25 27.49 25.64
N PHE A 65 -2.45 27.84 25.16
CA PHE A 65 -3.51 26.89 24.76
C PHE A 65 -3.80 26.97 23.28
N TRP A 66 -4.01 25.81 22.68
CA TRP A 66 -4.46 25.70 21.29
C TRP A 66 -5.96 25.97 21.21
N THR A 67 -6.32 27.05 20.56
CA THR A 67 -7.70 27.53 20.44
C THR A 67 -8.08 27.71 18.97
N GLU A 68 -9.36 27.60 18.65
CA GLU A 68 -9.86 27.81 17.29
C GLU A 68 -9.46 29.16 16.74
N ASP A 69 -8.95 29.15 15.50
CA ASP A 69 -8.53 30.34 14.78
C ASP A 69 -8.72 30.15 13.28
N GLU A 70 -9.87 30.56 12.78
CA GLU A 70 -10.20 30.49 11.35
C GLU A 70 -9.29 31.36 10.45
N THR A 71 -8.50 32.24 11.05
CA THR A 71 -7.54 33.06 10.30
C THR A 71 -6.25 32.35 10.02
N ALA A 72 -5.94 31.29 10.77
CA ALA A 72 -4.71 30.49 10.62
C ALA A 72 -4.58 29.88 9.22
N VAL A 73 -5.66 29.56 8.56
CA VAL A 73 -5.67 29.01 7.19
C VAL A 73 -5.35 30.03 6.09
N ARG A 74 -5.27 31.31 6.43
CA ARG A 74 -5.04 32.38 5.45
C ARG A 74 -3.55 32.73 5.37
N PRO A 75 -2.89 32.49 4.23
CA PRO A 75 -1.52 32.88 4.07
C PRO A 75 -1.35 34.40 4.21
N THR A 76 -0.29 34.80 4.87
CA THR A 76 0.06 36.22 5.01
C THR A 76 0.45 36.80 3.64
N PRO A 77 0.30 38.13 3.42
CA PRO A 77 0.78 38.76 2.20
C PRO A 77 2.27 38.49 1.94
N SER A 78 3.09 38.34 2.96
CA SER A 78 4.49 37.99 2.85
C SER A 78 4.67 36.58 2.33
N ALA A 79 3.95 35.59 2.89
CA ALA A 79 3.95 34.20 2.43
C ALA A 79 3.54 34.08 0.94
N LEU A 80 2.47 34.77 0.56
CA LEU A 80 2.02 34.83 -0.85
C LEU A 80 3.09 35.45 -1.76
N MET A 81 3.79 36.47 -1.28
CA MET A 81 4.86 37.11 -2.05
C MET A 81 6.09 36.21 -2.16
N MET A 82 6.48 35.51 -1.09
CA MET A 82 7.58 34.55 -1.10
C MET A 82 7.28 33.41 -2.06
N ARG A 83 6.10 32.79 -1.96
CA ARG A 83 5.63 31.73 -2.86
C ARG A 83 5.61 32.19 -4.33
N LYS A 84 5.07 33.38 -4.60
CA LYS A 84 5.07 33.96 -5.96
C LYS A 84 6.46 34.17 -6.53
N ASN A 85 7.43 34.52 -5.69
CA ASN A 85 8.82 34.73 -6.11
C ASN A 85 9.54 33.38 -6.28
N ALA A 86 9.27 32.41 -5.45
CA ALA A 86 9.83 31.06 -5.51
C ALA A 86 9.46 30.35 -6.83
N ASN A 87 8.21 30.45 -7.26
CA ASN A 87 7.68 29.71 -8.41
C ASN A 87 8.08 30.24 -9.79
N ARG A 88 9.04 31.14 -9.90
CA ARG A 88 9.35 31.80 -11.18
C ARG A 88 10.42 31.12 -12.06
N ASN A 89 11.18 30.16 -11.57
CA ASN A 89 12.27 29.53 -12.34
C ASN A 89 12.49 28.04 -11.96
N VAL A 90 11.51 27.22 -12.20
CA VAL A 90 11.45 25.84 -11.72
C VAL A 90 12.33 24.86 -12.51
N ARG A 91 12.70 25.18 -13.75
CA ARG A 91 13.29 24.17 -14.64
C ARG A 91 14.71 24.49 -15.06
N LEU A 92 15.65 24.22 -14.14
CA LEU A 92 17.05 24.01 -14.49
C LEU A 92 17.55 22.74 -13.79
N ALA A 93 16.87 21.58 -14.01
CA ALA A 93 17.45 20.30 -13.66
C ALA A 93 18.66 20.09 -14.58
N SER A 94 19.85 20.33 -14.06
CA SER A 94 21.12 19.99 -14.70
C SER A 94 21.64 18.65 -14.25
N TYR A 95 20.97 18.03 -13.26
CA TYR A 95 21.39 16.74 -12.73
C TYR A 95 21.16 15.62 -13.76
N PRO A 96 22.15 14.72 -13.98
CA PRO A 96 21.98 13.60 -14.91
C PRO A 96 20.86 12.64 -14.50
N LEU A 97 19.97 12.28 -15.44
CA LEU A 97 18.84 11.37 -15.19
C LEU A 97 19.15 9.90 -15.48
N SER A 98 20.38 9.57 -15.82
CA SER A 98 20.81 8.20 -16.16
C SER A 98 22.26 7.94 -15.75
N GLY A 99 22.64 6.66 -15.75
CA GLY A 99 24.00 6.24 -15.37
C GLY A 99 24.21 6.23 -13.86
N SER A 100 25.45 6.51 -13.43
CA SER A 100 25.83 6.49 -12.01
C SER A 100 26.45 7.82 -11.59
N PRO A 101 25.73 8.93 -11.67
CA PRO A 101 26.25 10.22 -11.28
C PRO A 101 26.54 10.27 -9.78
N LYS A 102 27.52 11.12 -9.42
CA LYS A 102 27.87 11.38 -8.03
C LYS A 102 27.14 12.61 -7.52
N SER A 103 26.62 12.53 -6.30
CA SER A 103 26.05 13.65 -5.56
C SER A 103 26.77 13.81 -4.24
N ILE A 104 27.08 15.04 -3.88
CA ILE A 104 27.64 15.32 -2.56
C ILE A 104 26.52 15.50 -1.53
N VAL A 105 26.70 14.84 -0.39
CA VAL A 105 25.82 14.95 0.78
C VAL A 105 26.66 15.44 1.96
N ILE A 106 26.32 16.59 2.55
CA ILE A 106 27.06 17.18 3.65
C ILE A 106 26.20 17.15 4.92
N LEU A 107 26.73 16.53 5.96
CA LEU A 107 26.12 16.52 7.29
C LEU A 107 26.52 17.79 8.03
N VAL A 108 25.56 18.50 8.58
CA VAL A 108 25.75 19.82 9.18
C VAL A 108 25.29 19.88 10.63
N ASN A 109 26.21 20.09 11.53
CA ASN A 109 25.91 20.53 12.91
C ASN A 109 25.74 22.05 12.97
N PHE A 110 24.82 22.49 13.80
CA PHE A 110 24.73 23.89 14.21
C PHE A 110 25.53 24.15 15.49
N SER A 111 25.66 25.43 15.91
CA SER A 111 26.32 25.75 17.16
C SER A 111 25.59 25.18 18.37
N ASP A 112 24.27 25.05 18.30
CA ASP A 112 23.33 24.63 19.34
C ASP A 112 22.76 23.21 19.17
N VAL A 113 22.75 22.66 17.95
CA VAL A 113 22.24 21.31 17.64
C VAL A 113 23.33 20.46 17.01
N LYS A 114 23.47 19.21 17.47
CA LYS A 114 24.49 18.28 17.00
C LYS A 114 23.85 16.97 16.54
N PHE A 115 24.47 16.33 15.55
CA PHE A 115 24.12 14.98 15.10
C PHE A 115 24.17 13.97 16.27
N GLN A 116 23.20 13.08 16.29
CA GLN A 116 23.14 11.92 17.18
C GLN A 116 23.67 10.66 16.48
N TYR A 117 23.52 10.59 15.16
CA TYR A 117 23.98 9.51 14.31
C TYR A 117 25.33 9.86 13.67
N LYS A 118 26.01 8.83 13.14
CA LYS A 118 27.34 8.98 12.53
C LYS A 118 27.23 9.16 11.02
N GLN A 119 28.29 9.66 10.43
CA GLN A 119 28.41 9.74 8.97
C GLN A 119 28.19 8.38 8.29
N GLU A 120 28.73 7.31 8.88
CA GLU A 120 28.57 5.96 8.33
C GLU A 120 27.12 5.51 8.24
N ASP A 121 26.27 5.92 9.19
CA ASP A 121 24.85 5.58 9.19
C ASP A 121 24.15 6.20 7.98
N PHE A 122 24.48 7.45 7.63
CA PHE A 122 23.97 8.12 6.41
C PHE A 122 24.57 7.54 5.15
N GLN A 123 25.87 7.28 5.14
CA GLN A 123 26.53 6.65 4.00
C GLN A 123 25.90 5.30 3.66
N GLN A 124 25.53 4.51 4.67
CA GLN A 124 24.84 3.25 4.51
C GLN A 124 23.40 3.43 4.06
N MET A 125 22.63 4.28 4.75
CA MET A 125 21.23 4.57 4.40
C MET A 125 21.06 5.07 2.96
N LEU A 126 22.04 5.80 2.44
CA LEU A 126 21.95 6.36 1.10
C LEU A 126 22.48 5.42 0.00
N ASN A 127 23.45 4.51 0.31
CA ASN A 127 24.16 3.77 -0.73
C ASN A 127 24.21 2.25 -0.55
N GLN A 128 24.05 1.74 0.68
CA GLN A 128 24.27 0.31 0.93
C GLN A 128 23.15 -0.51 0.29
N SER A 129 23.51 -1.42 -0.58
CA SER A 129 22.56 -2.35 -1.18
C SER A 129 21.90 -3.21 -0.10
N GLY A 130 20.56 -3.25 -0.10
CA GLY A 130 19.77 -3.98 0.90
C GLY A 130 19.88 -3.40 2.31
N TYR A 131 20.04 -2.09 2.45
CA TYR A 131 20.09 -1.42 3.75
C TYR A 131 18.86 -1.77 4.61
N SER A 132 19.09 -2.20 5.83
CA SER A 132 18.04 -2.68 6.75
C SER A 132 18.15 -2.14 8.18
N GLU A 133 19.15 -1.28 8.45
CA GLU A 133 19.31 -0.66 9.77
C GLU A 133 18.24 0.40 10.00
N ASN A 134 17.97 0.71 11.27
CA ASN A 134 16.96 1.71 11.68
C ASN A 134 15.55 1.48 11.10
N GLY A 135 15.24 0.23 10.74
CA GLY A 135 13.99 -0.17 10.09
C GLY A 135 13.90 0.25 8.63
N GLY A 136 15.04 0.50 7.99
CA GLY A 136 15.14 0.70 6.54
C GLY A 136 14.80 -0.59 5.78
N VAL A 137 14.40 -0.42 4.52
CA VAL A 137 13.98 -1.54 3.63
C VAL A 137 14.75 -1.55 2.32
N GLY A 138 15.79 -0.77 2.24
CA GLY A 138 16.69 -0.49 1.15
C GLY A 138 17.29 0.89 1.32
N SER A 139 18.35 1.19 0.59
CA SER A 139 18.96 2.51 0.56
C SER A 139 18.24 3.44 -0.43
N ALA A 140 18.54 4.76 -0.37
CA ALA A 140 18.08 5.70 -1.39
C ALA A 140 18.57 5.29 -2.80
N ARG A 141 19.77 4.77 -2.89
CA ARG A 141 20.30 4.23 -4.15
C ARG A 141 19.51 3.02 -4.64
N ASP A 142 19.16 2.07 -3.75
CA ASP A 142 18.30 0.93 -4.11
C ASP A 142 16.95 1.40 -4.62
N TYR A 143 16.37 2.43 -3.98
CA TYR A 143 15.13 3.05 -4.41
C TYR A 143 15.21 3.57 -5.85
N PHE A 144 16.21 4.41 -6.17
CA PHE A 144 16.35 4.96 -7.51
C PHE A 144 16.68 3.90 -8.56
N ILE A 145 17.46 2.89 -8.22
CA ILE A 145 17.73 1.73 -9.12
C ILE A 145 16.41 1.00 -9.43
N ALA A 146 15.61 0.70 -8.42
CA ALA A 146 14.33 0.03 -8.60
C ALA A 146 13.35 0.87 -9.42
N CYS A 147 13.17 2.14 -9.06
CA CYS A 147 12.25 3.05 -9.75
C CYS A 147 12.61 3.33 -11.21
N SER A 148 13.87 3.26 -11.57
CA SER A 148 14.36 3.57 -12.92
C SER A 148 14.61 2.35 -13.78
N ASP A 149 14.27 1.16 -13.34
CA ASP A 149 14.66 -0.10 -14.02
C ASP A 149 16.18 -0.15 -14.29
N SER A 150 16.97 0.26 -13.30
CA SER A 150 18.43 0.33 -13.35
C SER A 150 19.03 1.35 -14.34
N VAL A 151 18.24 2.22 -14.93
CA VAL A 151 18.73 3.30 -15.81
C VAL A 151 19.50 4.33 -15.00
N PHE A 152 19.11 4.58 -13.76
CA PHE A 152 19.68 5.57 -12.87
C PHE A 152 20.13 4.92 -11.55
N SER A 153 21.44 5.00 -11.28
CA SER A 153 22.07 4.38 -10.10
C SER A 153 23.00 5.39 -9.42
N PRO A 154 22.47 6.45 -8.77
CA PRO A 154 23.27 7.53 -8.21
C PRO A 154 24.18 7.03 -7.08
N GLN A 155 25.28 7.74 -6.87
CA GLN A 155 26.16 7.54 -5.73
C GLN A 155 26.15 8.78 -4.87
N PHE A 156 25.85 8.62 -3.59
CA PHE A 156 25.78 9.71 -2.61
C PHE A 156 27.02 9.69 -1.71
N ASP A 157 27.94 10.61 -1.93
CA ASP A 157 29.17 10.70 -1.16
C ASP A 157 28.93 11.59 0.08
N CYS A 158 28.87 10.97 1.28
CA CYS A 158 28.57 11.66 2.53
C CYS A 158 29.84 12.19 3.20
N TYR A 159 29.82 13.46 3.63
CA TYR A 159 30.90 14.15 4.34
C TYR A 159 30.41 14.83 5.62
N GLY A 160 31.31 15.09 6.56
CA GLY A 160 31.01 15.74 7.82
C GLY A 160 30.73 14.72 8.95
N PRO A 161 30.01 15.10 10.05
CA PRO A 161 29.32 16.38 10.18
C PRO A 161 30.27 17.57 10.44
N VAL A 162 30.19 18.58 9.57
CA VAL A 162 30.85 19.88 9.80
C VAL A 162 30.05 20.72 10.79
N THR A 163 30.70 21.56 11.58
CA THR A 163 30.01 22.39 12.57
C THR A 163 29.99 23.84 12.16
N LEU A 164 28.82 24.34 11.83
CA LEU A 164 28.61 25.75 11.48
C LEU A 164 28.61 26.65 12.72
N ASN A 165 28.94 27.93 12.52
CA ASN A 165 29.16 28.88 13.60
C ASN A 165 27.87 29.43 14.24
N ASN A 166 26.75 29.38 13.56
CA ASN A 166 25.47 29.93 14.01
C ASN A 166 24.51 28.82 14.44
N THR A 167 23.41 29.22 15.08
CA THR A 167 22.33 28.34 15.50
C THR A 167 21.50 27.85 14.33
N GLU A 168 20.72 26.77 14.53
CA GLU A 168 19.75 26.32 13.56
C GLU A 168 18.77 27.43 13.20
N ALA A 169 18.20 28.11 14.17
CA ALA A 169 17.28 29.24 13.97
C ALA A 169 17.87 30.38 13.13
N TYR A 170 19.19 30.59 13.15
CA TYR A 170 19.83 31.54 12.24
C TYR A 170 19.78 31.03 10.81
N TYR A 171 20.13 29.75 10.58
CA TYR A 171 20.18 29.19 9.24
C TYR A 171 18.79 28.89 8.66
N ASP A 172 17.78 28.75 9.46
CA ASP A 172 16.37 28.73 9.06
C ASP A 172 15.98 29.98 8.22
N SER A 173 16.57 31.12 8.53
CA SER A 173 16.41 32.36 7.74
C SER A 173 17.54 32.59 6.73
N HIS A 174 18.56 31.75 6.68
CA HIS A 174 19.77 31.94 5.87
C HIS A 174 20.27 30.64 5.22
N HIS A 175 19.34 29.89 4.58
CA HIS A 175 19.62 28.58 4.00
C HIS A 175 20.80 28.61 3.01
N ALA A 176 20.84 29.58 2.10
CA ALA A 176 21.95 29.73 1.13
C ALA A 176 23.32 29.86 1.82
N GLN A 177 23.39 30.56 2.97
CA GLN A 177 24.63 30.65 3.73
C GLN A 177 25.02 29.34 4.40
N MET A 178 24.04 28.57 4.85
CA MET A 178 24.27 27.20 5.39
C MET A 178 25.01 26.36 4.35
N VAL A 179 24.50 26.30 3.13
CA VAL A 179 25.08 25.53 2.02
C VAL A 179 26.49 26.00 1.68
N VAL A 180 26.69 27.32 1.51
CA VAL A 180 28.00 27.89 1.19
C VAL A 180 29.02 27.59 2.29
N HIS A 181 28.65 27.77 3.56
CA HIS A 181 29.54 27.49 4.68
C HIS A 181 29.90 26.00 4.73
N ALA A 182 28.91 25.10 4.56
CA ALA A 182 29.14 23.65 4.55
C ALA A 182 30.09 23.23 3.41
N CYS A 183 29.87 23.71 2.19
CA CYS A 183 30.74 23.43 1.04
C CYS A 183 32.19 23.89 1.27
N ASN A 184 32.38 25.08 1.80
CA ASN A 184 33.70 25.57 2.08
C ASN A 184 34.44 24.75 3.14
N MET A 185 33.74 24.37 4.22
CA MET A 185 34.33 23.58 5.29
C MET A 185 34.77 22.19 4.82
N VAL A 186 33.94 21.46 4.04
CA VAL A 186 34.35 20.15 3.51
C VAL A 186 35.45 20.24 2.49
N ALA A 187 35.49 21.33 1.71
CA ALA A 187 36.61 21.61 0.79
C ALA A 187 37.92 21.90 1.53
N GLU A 188 37.85 22.61 2.68
CA GLU A 188 39.00 22.86 3.56
C GLU A 188 39.50 21.54 4.23
N GLU A 189 38.63 20.56 4.46
CA GLU A 189 38.97 19.23 4.89
C GLU A 189 39.59 18.35 3.81
N GLY A 190 39.69 18.89 2.57
CA GLY A 190 40.37 18.23 1.45
C GLY A 190 39.46 17.48 0.48
N VAL A 191 38.14 17.68 0.55
CA VAL A 191 37.20 17.12 -0.43
C VAL A 191 37.36 17.82 -1.76
N ASP A 192 37.52 17.04 -2.83
CA ASP A 192 37.56 17.58 -4.21
C ASP A 192 36.11 17.82 -4.69
N MET A 193 35.69 19.08 -4.61
CA MET A 193 34.34 19.49 -5.03
C MET A 193 34.15 19.43 -6.54
N THR A 194 35.23 19.43 -7.32
CA THR A 194 35.16 19.51 -8.80
C THR A 194 34.55 18.25 -9.42
N GLN A 195 34.57 17.11 -8.72
CA GLN A 195 34.00 15.87 -9.19
C GLN A 195 32.44 15.82 -9.18
N TYR A 196 31.80 16.83 -8.57
CA TYR A 196 30.32 16.97 -8.51
C TYR A 196 29.80 18.00 -9.54
N ASP A 197 30.56 18.35 -10.50
CA ASP A 197 30.22 19.05 -11.76
C ASP A 197 30.42 18.03 -12.89
N THR A 198 29.46 17.14 -13.05
CA THR A 198 29.61 15.93 -13.90
C THR A 198 29.45 16.26 -15.38
N ASP A 199 28.70 17.31 -15.72
CA ASP A 199 28.49 17.79 -17.09
C ASP A 199 29.53 18.87 -17.52
N ASN A 200 30.38 19.30 -16.58
CA ASN A 200 31.42 20.31 -16.76
C ASN A 200 30.89 21.70 -17.19
N ASP A 201 29.73 22.11 -16.73
CA ASP A 201 29.14 23.44 -16.98
C ASP A 201 29.71 24.51 -16.05
N GLY A 202 30.52 24.12 -15.07
CA GLY A 202 31.19 25.03 -14.11
C GLY A 202 30.36 25.25 -12.84
N ARG A 203 29.30 24.43 -12.60
CA ARG A 203 28.49 24.39 -11.39
C ARG A 203 28.62 23.06 -10.73
N LEU A 204 28.31 22.98 -9.43
CA LEU A 204 28.00 21.72 -8.80
C LEU A 204 26.60 21.28 -9.25
N ASP A 205 26.43 20.02 -9.65
CA ASP A 205 25.15 19.50 -10.15
C ASP A 205 24.06 19.64 -9.08
N ASN A 206 24.39 19.32 -7.83
CA ASN A 206 23.57 19.55 -6.64
C ASN A 206 24.43 19.42 -5.38
N VAL A 207 24.00 20.08 -4.30
CA VAL A 207 24.52 19.88 -2.93
C VAL A 207 23.37 19.46 -2.02
N PHE A 208 23.43 18.27 -1.46
CA PHE A 208 22.43 17.85 -0.48
C PHE A 208 22.93 18.05 0.95
N ILE A 209 22.12 18.69 1.79
CA ILE A 209 22.44 18.93 3.20
C ILE A 209 21.55 18.07 4.09
N TYR A 210 22.14 17.21 4.92
CA TYR A 210 21.49 16.73 6.12
C TYR A 210 21.86 17.61 7.29
N TYR A 211 20.89 18.20 7.94
CA TYR A 211 21.12 19.02 9.13
C TYR A 211 20.73 18.27 10.41
N ALA A 212 21.48 18.56 11.49
CA ALA A 212 21.26 17.94 12.80
C ALA A 212 19.90 18.32 13.39
N GLY A 213 19.25 17.37 14.04
CA GLY A 213 17.99 17.57 14.76
C GLY A 213 16.76 17.25 13.94
N HIS A 214 15.65 17.86 14.28
CA HIS A 214 14.30 17.65 13.73
C HIS A 214 13.95 18.74 12.72
N ASN A 215 12.83 18.55 11.97
CA ASN A 215 12.33 19.52 11.01
C ASN A 215 10.93 20.03 11.34
N GLU A 216 10.62 21.24 10.88
CA GLU A 216 9.32 21.86 11.10
C GLU A 216 8.18 21.15 10.36
N ALA A 217 8.43 20.56 9.17
CA ALA A 217 7.42 19.84 8.38
C ALA A 217 6.82 18.65 9.13
N GLU A 218 7.57 18.07 10.08
CA GLU A 218 7.10 17.00 10.97
C GLU A 218 6.70 17.54 12.37
N GLY A 219 6.47 18.85 12.49
CA GLY A 219 5.92 19.50 13.67
C GLY A 219 6.92 19.84 14.78
N ALA A 220 8.21 19.92 14.48
CA ALA A 220 9.19 20.46 15.41
C ALA A 220 8.95 21.98 15.65
N ALA A 221 9.89 22.67 16.25
CA ALA A 221 9.75 24.10 16.54
C ALA A 221 9.78 24.92 15.24
N SER A 222 9.05 26.05 15.22
CA SER A 222 9.03 26.99 14.07
C SER A 222 10.36 27.74 13.83
N THR A 223 11.41 27.29 14.46
CA THR A 223 12.78 27.77 14.29
C THR A 223 13.69 26.67 13.75
N THR A 224 13.14 25.53 13.41
CA THR A 224 13.84 24.43 12.74
C THR A 224 13.57 24.50 11.24
N ILE A 225 14.54 24.06 10.47
CA ILE A 225 14.50 24.18 9.02
C ILE A 225 13.44 23.24 8.43
N TRP A 226 12.62 23.76 7.51
CA TRP A 226 11.73 22.95 6.70
C TRP A 226 12.53 22.26 5.58
N PRO A 227 12.40 20.93 5.35
CA PRO A 227 13.06 20.27 4.24
C PRO A 227 12.63 20.88 2.91
N HIS A 228 13.59 21.18 2.03
CA HIS A 228 13.30 21.81 0.75
C HIS A 228 14.45 21.68 -0.26
N ARG A 229 14.12 21.87 -1.54
CA ARG A 229 15.08 22.14 -2.60
C ARG A 229 15.02 23.61 -3.02
N SER A 230 16.16 24.25 -3.20
CA SER A 230 16.23 25.64 -3.61
C SER A 230 17.58 25.96 -4.29
N VAL A 231 17.86 27.25 -4.50
CA VAL A 231 19.10 27.69 -5.13
C VAL A 231 19.88 28.67 -4.25
N VAL A 232 21.19 28.71 -4.43
CA VAL A 232 22.12 29.70 -3.85
C VAL A 232 22.28 30.87 -4.83
N PRO A 233 21.63 32.02 -4.60
CA PRO A 233 21.56 33.10 -5.58
C PRO A 233 22.78 34.02 -5.55
N THR A 234 23.71 33.86 -4.61
CA THR A 234 24.79 34.78 -4.30
C THR A 234 25.98 34.68 -5.24
N GLY A 235 26.07 33.64 -6.03
CA GLY A 235 27.18 33.43 -6.95
C GLY A 235 28.46 32.91 -6.31
N ASP A 236 28.35 32.35 -5.12
CA ASP A 236 29.44 31.76 -4.37
C ASP A 236 30.03 30.55 -5.09
N ARG A 237 31.34 30.37 -4.91
CA ARG A 237 32.09 29.30 -5.56
C ARG A 237 32.96 28.56 -4.54
N VAL A 238 33.07 27.26 -4.73
CA VAL A 238 34.03 26.41 -4.02
C VAL A 238 34.95 25.75 -5.06
N GLN A 239 36.26 25.84 -4.88
CA GLN A 239 37.25 25.29 -5.81
C GLN A 239 36.98 25.65 -7.30
N GLY A 240 36.43 26.87 -7.53
CA GLY A 240 36.10 27.39 -8.84
C GLY A 240 34.74 27.01 -9.41
N LYS A 241 34.01 26.01 -8.82
CA LYS A 241 32.66 25.60 -9.21
C LYS A 241 31.63 26.48 -8.52
N LEU A 242 30.58 26.87 -9.25
CA LEU A 242 29.47 27.64 -8.71
C LEU A 242 28.62 26.73 -7.81
N ILE A 243 28.35 27.17 -6.60
CA ILE A 243 27.35 26.55 -5.71
C ILE A 243 26.00 27.15 -6.11
N TYR A 244 25.09 26.33 -6.62
CA TYR A 244 23.82 26.84 -7.13
C TYR A 244 22.63 26.04 -6.66
N ASP A 245 22.46 24.80 -7.09
CA ASP A 245 21.35 23.94 -6.72
C ASP A 245 21.62 23.21 -5.41
N TYR A 246 20.66 23.17 -4.49
CA TYR A 246 20.78 22.42 -3.26
C TYR A 246 19.43 21.89 -2.81
N ALA A 247 19.47 20.82 -2.01
CA ALA A 247 18.33 20.31 -1.26
C ALA A 247 18.75 20.01 0.18
N CYS A 248 17.79 19.92 1.10
CA CYS A 248 18.10 19.62 2.47
C CYS A 248 16.96 18.88 3.19
N THR A 249 17.34 18.09 4.20
CA THR A 249 16.42 17.46 5.14
C THR A 249 17.07 17.23 6.50
N SER A 250 16.29 16.88 7.54
CA SER A 250 16.76 16.67 8.90
C SER A 250 17.37 15.29 9.12
N GLU A 251 18.19 15.18 10.16
CA GLU A 251 18.70 13.94 10.70
C GLU A 251 17.60 13.07 11.31
N LEU A 252 16.72 13.70 12.12
CA LEU A 252 15.76 13.02 12.97
C LEU A 252 14.34 13.16 12.43
N ARG A 253 13.60 12.07 12.57
CA ARG A 253 12.18 12.02 12.25
C ARG A 253 11.32 12.58 13.37
N GLY A 254 10.17 13.16 12.99
CA GLY A 254 9.15 13.64 13.91
C GLY A 254 9.53 14.94 14.62
N SER A 255 8.75 15.33 15.60
CA SER A 255 8.95 16.59 16.36
C SER A 255 9.75 16.41 17.63
N ALA A 256 10.11 15.19 17.99
CA ALA A 256 10.83 14.86 19.22
C ALA A 256 11.34 13.40 19.19
N GLY A 257 12.27 13.09 20.06
CA GLY A 257 12.87 11.76 20.14
C GLY A 257 14.22 11.69 19.45
N ASN A 258 14.66 10.47 19.17
CA ASN A 258 15.97 10.22 18.56
C ASN A 258 15.92 9.23 17.39
N SER A 259 14.73 9.03 16.80
CA SER A 259 14.60 8.16 15.64
C SER A 259 15.23 8.81 14.42
N MET A 260 16.12 8.10 13.75
CA MET A 260 16.70 8.54 12.47
C MET A 260 15.60 8.70 11.42
N CYS A 261 15.73 9.68 10.55
CA CYS A 261 14.87 9.85 9.38
C CYS A 261 14.90 8.60 8.47
N GLY A 262 13.88 8.43 7.66
CA GLY A 262 13.89 7.49 6.53
C GLY A 262 14.43 8.16 5.28
N ILE A 263 14.40 7.42 4.18
CA ILE A 263 14.83 7.95 2.87
C ILE A 263 13.73 8.74 2.14
N GLY A 264 12.48 8.72 2.63
CA GLY A 264 11.34 9.26 1.88
C GLY A 264 11.46 10.74 1.59
N THR A 265 11.72 11.58 2.60
CA THR A 265 11.92 13.03 2.40
C THR A 265 13.17 13.31 1.56
N PHE A 266 14.26 12.56 1.77
CA PHE A 266 15.45 12.67 0.92
C PHE A 266 15.11 12.39 -0.56
N CYS A 267 14.38 11.31 -0.85
CA CYS A 267 14.04 10.97 -2.23
C CYS A 267 13.03 11.94 -2.84
N HIS A 268 12.13 12.54 -2.04
CA HIS A 268 11.24 13.62 -2.48
C HIS A 268 12.05 14.86 -2.88
N GLU A 269 12.88 15.38 -1.99
CA GLU A 269 13.69 16.56 -2.28
C GLU A 269 14.68 16.32 -3.44
N PHE A 270 15.20 15.09 -3.54
CA PHE A 270 16.03 14.71 -4.66
C PHE A 270 15.22 14.53 -5.96
N GLY A 271 13.94 14.17 -5.87
CA GLY A 271 13.00 14.20 -6.99
C GLY A 271 12.90 15.59 -7.62
N HIS A 272 12.91 16.64 -6.81
CA HIS A 272 12.99 18.02 -7.29
C HIS A 272 14.32 18.33 -7.96
N VAL A 273 15.42 17.77 -7.44
CA VAL A 273 16.74 17.89 -8.11
C VAL A 273 16.71 17.24 -9.50
N LEU A 274 15.98 16.13 -9.66
CA LEU A 274 15.76 15.46 -10.94
C LEU A 274 14.76 16.19 -11.85
N GLY A 275 14.04 17.21 -11.36
CA GLY A 275 13.13 18.06 -12.13
C GLY A 275 11.64 17.73 -11.98
N LEU A 276 11.25 16.90 -11.02
CA LEU A 276 9.84 16.64 -10.70
C LEU A 276 9.23 17.82 -9.92
N PRO A 277 7.98 18.20 -10.20
CA PRO A 277 7.23 19.16 -9.38
C PRO A 277 6.57 18.47 -8.19
N ASP A 278 6.01 19.24 -7.27
CA ASP A 278 5.05 18.77 -6.31
C ASP A 278 3.71 18.44 -6.98
N TYR A 279 3.10 17.32 -6.57
CA TYR A 279 1.77 16.91 -7.02
C TYR A 279 0.68 17.13 -5.97
N TYR A 280 0.99 17.73 -4.83
CA TYR A 280 -0.01 18.33 -3.95
C TYR A 280 -0.34 19.77 -4.40
N ASP A 281 -1.44 20.33 -3.90
CA ASP A 281 -1.78 21.73 -4.14
C ASP A 281 -0.87 22.63 -3.28
N THR A 282 0.11 23.27 -3.91
CA THR A 282 1.09 24.12 -3.23
C THR A 282 0.51 25.45 -2.74
N GLU A 283 -0.71 25.81 -3.08
CA GLU A 283 -1.42 27.00 -2.57
C GLU A 283 -2.45 26.66 -1.48
N ASN A 284 -3.01 25.44 -1.53
CA ASN A 284 -3.97 24.92 -0.57
C ASN A 284 -3.66 23.45 -0.22
N SER A 285 -2.61 23.24 0.52
CA SER A 285 -2.12 21.92 0.90
C SER A 285 -3.11 21.08 1.75
N SER A 286 -4.26 21.63 2.13
CA SER A 286 -5.37 20.88 2.70
C SER A 286 -6.25 20.20 1.65
N ALA A 287 -6.10 20.58 0.37
CA ALA A 287 -6.81 19.94 -0.71
C ALA A 287 -6.20 18.55 -0.97
N TYR A 288 -7.07 17.55 -1.09
CA TYR A 288 -6.63 16.23 -1.52
C TYR A 288 -6.27 16.25 -3.01
N THR A 289 -5.15 15.62 -3.33
CA THR A 289 -4.69 15.37 -4.69
C THR A 289 -4.35 13.89 -4.85
N VAL A 290 -3.15 13.54 -5.25
CA VAL A 290 -2.73 12.14 -5.46
C VAL A 290 -2.32 11.41 -4.18
N GLY A 291 -2.13 12.13 -3.09
CA GLY A 291 -1.92 11.59 -1.74
C GLY A 291 -0.71 10.69 -1.60
N THR A 292 -0.90 9.56 -0.91
CA THR A 292 0.18 8.61 -0.59
C THR A 292 0.56 7.67 -1.74
N TRP A 293 -0.09 7.78 -2.89
CA TRP A 293 0.28 7.06 -4.11
C TRP A 293 1.58 7.57 -4.74
N ASP A 294 1.95 8.79 -4.46
CA ASP A 294 3.01 9.52 -5.15
C ASP A 294 4.02 10.11 -4.16
N ILE A 295 5.33 9.95 -4.44
CA ILE A 295 6.39 10.44 -3.57
C ILE A 295 6.48 11.97 -3.59
N MET A 296 6.15 12.61 -4.72
CA MET A 296 6.11 14.08 -4.84
C MET A 296 4.81 14.68 -4.26
N CYS A 297 4.08 13.88 -3.49
CA CYS A 297 2.98 14.26 -2.62
C CYS A 297 3.24 13.71 -1.21
N SER A 298 2.25 13.16 -0.52
CA SER A 298 2.43 12.65 0.85
C SER A 298 3.06 11.25 0.93
N GLY A 299 3.32 10.59 -0.19
CA GLY A 299 3.96 9.27 -0.25
C GLY A 299 5.36 9.23 0.36
N SER A 300 6.08 10.36 0.39
CA SER A 300 7.37 10.49 1.08
C SER A 300 7.32 10.11 2.57
N TYR A 301 6.15 10.18 3.21
CA TYR A 301 5.95 9.82 4.61
C TYR A 301 5.53 8.35 4.81
N ASN A 302 5.28 7.57 3.75
CA ASN A 302 4.85 6.19 3.88
C ASN A 302 5.83 5.35 4.71
N GLY A 303 5.28 4.50 5.60
CA GLY A 303 6.09 3.70 6.51
C GLY A 303 7.02 4.53 7.40
N ASN A 304 6.60 5.71 7.82
CA ASN A 304 7.42 6.65 8.57
C ASN A 304 8.62 7.17 7.77
N GLY A 305 8.45 7.40 6.48
CA GLY A 305 9.49 7.83 5.55
C GLY A 305 10.48 6.72 5.16
N LYS A 306 10.23 5.47 5.53
CA LYS A 306 11.14 4.34 5.27
C LYS A 306 10.74 3.51 4.06
N THR A 307 9.47 3.57 3.68
CA THR A 307 8.89 2.83 2.56
C THR A 307 8.12 3.76 1.62
N PRO A 308 8.78 4.81 1.06
CA PRO A 308 8.11 5.65 0.06
C PRO A 308 7.62 4.76 -1.09
N PRO A 309 6.51 5.10 -1.76
CA PRO A 309 6.07 4.35 -2.93
C PRO A 309 7.07 4.50 -4.07
N THR A 310 7.10 3.55 -4.99
CA THR A 310 7.90 3.71 -6.21
C THR A 310 7.43 4.93 -7.00
N HIS A 311 8.32 5.50 -7.82
CA HIS A 311 7.94 6.56 -8.75
C HIS A 311 6.79 6.10 -9.67
N THR A 312 5.80 6.97 -9.82
CA THR A 312 4.61 6.71 -10.64
C THR A 312 4.92 6.66 -12.14
N ALA A 313 4.00 6.13 -12.93
CA ALA A 313 4.11 6.08 -14.38
C ALA A 313 4.43 7.45 -14.99
N GLY A 314 3.81 8.52 -14.48
CA GLY A 314 4.06 9.89 -14.95
C GLY A 314 5.44 10.38 -14.61
N GLU A 315 5.91 10.16 -13.40
CA GLU A 315 7.25 10.51 -12.96
C GLU A 315 8.33 9.76 -13.74
N ARG A 316 8.18 8.43 -13.89
CA ARG A 316 9.08 7.60 -14.71
C ARG A 316 9.12 8.07 -16.17
N PHE A 317 7.98 8.46 -16.73
CA PHE A 317 7.89 8.99 -18.09
C PHE A 317 8.55 10.37 -18.19
N GLN A 318 8.31 11.24 -17.23
CA GLN A 318 8.94 12.57 -17.18
C GLN A 318 10.46 12.50 -17.06
N LEU A 319 10.98 11.56 -16.25
CA LEU A 319 12.41 11.35 -16.04
C LEU A 319 13.07 10.56 -17.18
N GLY A 320 12.30 10.07 -18.15
CA GLY A 320 12.81 9.26 -19.26
C GLY A 320 13.23 7.85 -18.83
N TRP A 321 12.73 7.37 -17.69
CA TRP A 321 13.00 6.01 -17.19
C TRP A 321 12.08 4.96 -17.80
N THR A 322 10.95 5.37 -18.34
CA THR A 322 10.07 4.55 -19.16
C THR A 322 9.60 5.31 -20.38
N THR A 323 9.24 4.57 -21.44
CA THR A 323 8.51 5.11 -22.59
C THR A 323 7.18 4.38 -22.66
N PRO A 324 6.05 5.06 -22.42
CA PRO A 324 4.75 4.43 -22.46
C PRO A 324 4.43 3.84 -23.82
N ILE A 325 3.68 2.76 -23.84
CA ILE A 325 3.16 2.11 -25.04
C ILE A 325 1.74 2.62 -25.27
N GLN A 326 1.54 3.38 -26.34
CA GLN A 326 0.20 3.85 -26.67
C GLN A 326 -0.69 2.69 -27.12
N LEU A 327 -1.89 2.61 -26.52
CA LEU A 327 -2.92 1.67 -26.90
C LEU A 327 -3.65 2.19 -28.15
N ASP A 328 -3.44 1.53 -29.28
CA ASP A 328 -4.06 1.91 -30.56
C ASP A 328 -5.05 0.86 -31.06
N ALA A 329 -4.69 -0.40 -30.99
CA ALA A 329 -5.49 -1.52 -31.53
C ALA A 329 -6.46 -2.05 -30.48
N ALA A 330 -7.68 -2.36 -30.91
CA ALA A 330 -8.61 -3.12 -30.06
C ALA A 330 -8.08 -4.52 -29.78
N GLY A 331 -8.17 -4.96 -28.53
CA GLY A 331 -7.67 -6.28 -28.14
C GLY A 331 -7.58 -6.47 -26.64
N SER A 332 -7.15 -7.66 -26.25
CA SER A 332 -6.83 -7.96 -24.85
C SER A 332 -5.36 -7.66 -24.57
N TYR A 333 -5.10 -7.07 -23.44
CA TYR A 333 -3.78 -6.62 -23.00
C TYR A 333 -3.48 -7.13 -21.60
N ILE A 334 -2.21 -7.31 -21.32
CA ILE A 334 -1.68 -7.65 -20.01
C ILE A 334 -0.83 -6.48 -19.55
N LEU A 335 -1.07 -6.03 -18.33
CA LEU A 335 -0.27 -4.99 -17.65
C LEU A 335 0.42 -5.62 -16.45
N GLU A 336 1.68 -5.96 -16.65
CA GLU A 336 2.54 -6.51 -15.59
C GLU A 336 2.84 -5.44 -14.53
N PRO A 337 3.22 -5.81 -13.29
CA PRO A 337 3.59 -4.84 -12.27
C PRO A 337 4.71 -3.91 -12.75
N VAL A 338 4.55 -2.61 -12.56
CA VAL A 338 5.51 -1.59 -13.02
C VAL A 338 6.91 -1.80 -12.42
N GLU A 339 6.98 -2.34 -11.20
CA GLU A 339 8.22 -2.64 -10.50
C GLU A 339 9.06 -3.76 -11.14
N THR A 340 8.45 -4.64 -11.91
CA THR A 340 9.14 -5.81 -12.49
C THR A 340 9.25 -5.77 -14.00
N SER A 341 8.40 -4.98 -14.66
CA SER A 341 8.35 -4.91 -16.12
C SER A 341 8.66 -3.53 -16.68
N ASN A 342 8.55 -2.49 -15.85
CA ASN A 342 8.58 -1.09 -16.26
C ASN A 342 7.58 -0.75 -17.37
N THR A 343 6.52 -1.58 -17.51
CA THR A 343 5.49 -1.44 -18.54
C THR A 343 4.46 -0.41 -18.11
N VAL A 344 4.23 0.58 -18.97
CA VAL A 344 3.21 1.61 -18.82
C VAL A 344 2.44 1.71 -20.14
N TYR A 345 1.12 1.66 -20.08
CA TYR A 345 0.30 1.97 -21.25
C TYR A 345 -0.16 3.42 -21.25
N LEU A 346 -0.40 3.96 -22.45
CA LEU A 346 -0.89 5.31 -22.66
C LEU A 346 -2.17 5.27 -23.49
N ILE A 347 -3.17 6.04 -23.07
CA ILE A 347 -4.39 6.30 -23.84
C ILE A 347 -4.44 7.79 -24.13
N ALA A 348 -4.65 8.16 -25.39
CA ALA A 348 -4.83 9.54 -25.81
C ALA A 348 -5.88 9.63 -26.93
N LYS A 349 -6.49 10.80 -27.10
CA LYS A 349 -7.50 11.05 -28.14
C LYS A 349 -6.96 10.81 -29.55
N THR A 350 -5.71 11.15 -29.78
CA THR A 350 -4.97 10.96 -31.03
C THR A 350 -3.62 10.31 -30.76
N THR A 351 -2.83 10.06 -31.81
CA THR A 351 -1.46 9.59 -31.62
C THR A 351 -0.67 10.56 -30.77
N HIS A 352 -0.12 10.08 -29.66
CA HIS A 352 0.70 10.85 -28.75
C HIS A 352 2.15 10.87 -29.21
N ASN A 353 2.83 12.00 -29.07
CA ASN A 353 4.22 12.14 -29.49
C ASN A 353 5.24 11.47 -28.54
N LEU A 354 4.78 10.80 -27.50
CA LEU A 354 5.59 10.11 -26.47
C LEU A 354 6.66 11.02 -25.84
N SER A 355 6.31 12.28 -25.66
CA SER A 355 7.14 13.26 -24.94
C SER A 355 6.34 13.79 -23.76
N PHE A 356 6.87 13.69 -22.54
CA PHE A 356 6.18 14.24 -21.36
C PHE A 356 6.19 15.78 -21.40
N ASP A 357 7.37 16.36 -21.57
CA ASP A 357 7.60 17.82 -21.47
C ASP A 357 7.05 18.66 -22.61
N ASN A 358 6.74 18.02 -23.73
CA ASN A 358 6.14 18.64 -24.90
C ASN A 358 5.00 17.77 -25.42
N ALA A 359 4.19 17.28 -24.50
CA ALA A 359 3.08 16.37 -24.78
C ALA A 359 2.14 16.93 -25.87
N ASP A 360 1.81 16.11 -26.86
CA ASP A 360 0.84 16.38 -27.89
C ASP A 360 0.12 15.06 -28.27
N PRO A 361 -1.17 14.90 -27.94
CA PRO A 361 -2.01 15.81 -27.15
C PRO A 361 -1.54 15.97 -25.71
N THR A 362 -1.87 17.12 -25.10
CA THR A 362 -1.49 17.43 -23.71
C THR A 362 -2.29 16.66 -22.68
N GLU A 363 -3.49 16.23 -23.04
CA GLU A 363 -4.39 15.48 -22.16
C GLU A 363 -4.43 14.01 -22.57
N TYR A 364 -4.06 13.12 -21.62
CA TYR A 364 -3.90 11.69 -21.84
C TYR A 364 -3.96 10.91 -20.53
N TRP A 365 -4.02 9.59 -20.59
CA TRP A 365 -4.00 8.71 -19.41
C TRP A 365 -2.81 7.78 -19.49
N LEU A 366 -2.20 7.53 -18.32
CA LEU A 366 -1.18 6.50 -18.13
C LEU A 366 -1.73 5.39 -17.24
N LEU A 367 -1.47 4.15 -17.62
CA LEU A 367 -1.88 2.96 -16.89
C LEU A 367 -0.65 2.27 -16.35
N GLU A 368 -0.60 2.07 -15.05
CA GLU A 368 0.42 1.27 -14.36
C GLU A 368 -0.22 0.25 -13.44
N ASN A 369 0.41 -0.88 -13.26
CA ASN A 369 -0.03 -1.88 -12.30
C ASN A 369 0.85 -1.81 -11.05
N ARG A 370 0.24 -1.47 -9.91
CA ARG A 370 0.90 -1.37 -8.60
C ARG A 370 0.58 -2.62 -7.80
N GLN A 371 1.60 -3.36 -7.41
CA GLN A 371 1.50 -4.60 -6.65
C GLN A 371 2.50 -4.59 -5.50
N ASN A 372 2.28 -5.45 -4.49
CA ASN A 372 3.21 -5.59 -3.36
C ASN A 372 4.47 -6.39 -3.78
N VAL A 373 5.18 -5.90 -4.77
CA VAL A 373 6.40 -6.50 -5.32
C VAL A 373 7.49 -5.43 -5.48
N GLY A 374 8.70 -5.83 -5.75
CA GLY A 374 9.82 -4.90 -5.95
C GLY A 374 9.99 -4.00 -4.74
N TRP A 375 10.04 -2.70 -4.97
CA TRP A 375 10.11 -1.71 -3.90
C TRP A 375 8.79 -1.59 -3.13
N ASP A 376 7.66 -1.70 -3.81
CA ASP A 376 6.32 -1.56 -3.22
C ASP A 376 5.86 -2.78 -2.38
N ARG A 377 6.72 -3.80 -2.20
CA ARG A 377 6.39 -5.03 -1.45
C ARG A 377 6.04 -4.83 0.03
N HIS A 378 6.40 -3.70 0.60
CA HIS A 378 6.17 -3.42 2.01
C HIS A 378 4.74 -2.97 2.25
N ALA A 379 4.10 -3.49 3.30
CA ALA A 379 2.69 -3.26 3.60
C ALA A 379 2.31 -1.77 3.79
N THR A 380 3.29 -0.92 4.07
CA THR A 380 3.11 0.53 4.26
C THR A 380 3.51 1.36 3.04
N SER A 381 3.97 0.74 1.95
CA SER A 381 4.37 1.47 0.74
C SER A 381 3.17 1.93 -0.07
N LEU A 382 2.14 1.09 -0.17
CA LEU A 382 0.96 1.35 -0.99
C LEU A 382 -0.33 1.39 -0.18
N PRO A 383 -1.28 2.27 -0.53
CA PRO A 383 -2.65 2.20 0.00
C PRO A 383 -3.39 0.93 -0.41
N GLY A 384 -3.12 0.39 -1.61
CA GLY A 384 -3.76 -0.78 -2.18
C GLY A 384 -3.02 -1.30 -3.41
N THR A 385 -3.57 -2.30 -4.09
CA THR A 385 -2.96 -2.93 -5.28
C THR A 385 -3.93 -3.00 -6.44
N GLY A 386 -3.40 -2.99 -7.68
CA GLY A 386 -4.15 -3.05 -8.92
C GLY A 386 -3.65 -2.04 -9.95
N MET A 387 -4.43 -1.84 -11.01
CA MET A 387 -4.11 -0.85 -12.04
C MET A 387 -4.50 0.55 -11.56
N LEU A 388 -3.52 1.44 -11.45
CA LEU A 388 -3.76 2.89 -11.34
C LEU A 388 -3.86 3.49 -12.74
N ILE A 389 -4.82 4.38 -12.88
CA ILE A 389 -5.03 5.16 -14.09
C ILE A 389 -4.76 6.63 -13.74
N TRP A 390 -3.71 7.18 -14.31
CA TRP A 390 -3.31 8.56 -14.10
C TRP A 390 -3.89 9.44 -15.22
N HIS A 391 -4.68 10.43 -14.87
CA HIS A 391 -5.15 11.45 -15.81
C HIS A 391 -4.14 12.60 -15.84
N VAL A 392 -3.55 12.83 -16.98
CA VAL A 392 -2.55 13.89 -17.19
C VAL A 392 -3.09 14.93 -18.15
N ASP A 393 -3.16 16.18 -17.72
CA ASP A 393 -3.39 17.37 -18.55
C ASP A 393 -2.15 18.28 -18.47
N TYR A 394 -1.13 17.93 -19.24
CA TYR A 394 0.16 18.58 -19.17
C TYR A 394 0.10 20.06 -19.54
N SER A 395 0.72 20.89 -18.72
CA SER A 395 0.88 22.32 -18.96
C SER A 395 2.31 22.75 -18.61
N THR A 396 3.07 23.19 -19.61
CA THR A 396 4.45 23.71 -19.41
C THR A 396 4.51 24.79 -18.34
N SER A 397 3.49 25.65 -18.25
CA SER A 397 3.43 26.70 -17.24
C SER A 397 3.13 26.15 -15.84
N ALA A 398 2.25 25.18 -15.72
CA ALA A 398 1.90 24.57 -14.42
C ALA A 398 3.08 23.77 -13.86
N TRP A 399 3.66 22.88 -14.65
CA TRP A 399 4.87 22.14 -14.25
C TRP A 399 6.04 23.06 -13.98
N GLY A 400 6.29 24.03 -14.89
CA GLY A 400 7.36 25.00 -14.74
C GLY A 400 7.18 25.97 -13.55
N SER A 401 6.01 26.06 -12.95
CA SER A 401 5.71 26.90 -11.77
C SER A 401 5.50 26.10 -10.49
N ASN A 402 5.71 24.80 -10.51
CA ASN A 402 5.43 23.90 -9.39
C ASN A 402 3.94 23.89 -8.97
N LYS A 403 3.01 23.89 -9.92
CA LYS A 403 1.58 24.01 -9.69
C LYS A 403 0.72 23.09 -10.57
N PRO A 404 1.11 21.85 -10.83
CA PRO A 404 0.30 20.99 -11.68
C PRO A 404 -1.09 20.75 -11.09
N ASN A 405 -1.23 20.73 -9.76
CA ASN A 405 -2.48 20.41 -9.06
C ASN A 405 -3.06 21.56 -8.22
N ASN A 406 -2.75 22.81 -8.54
CA ASN A 406 -3.29 23.97 -7.83
C ASN A 406 -4.66 24.42 -8.36
N ASP A 407 -5.09 23.92 -9.50
CA ASP A 407 -6.36 24.25 -10.12
C ASP A 407 -7.31 23.02 -10.10
N THR A 408 -8.60 23.24 -10.25
CA THR A 408 -9.61 22.22 -10.44
C THR A 408 -10.19 22.34 -11.86
N PRO A 409 -10.22 21.27 -12.67
CA PRO A 409 -9.77 19.90 -12.36
C PRO A 409 -8.25 19.80 -12.17
N LEU A 410 -7.81 18.77 -11.42
CA LEU A 410 -6.40 18.47 -11.24
C LEU A 410 -5.77 18.11 -12.58
N ARG A 411 -4.50 18.50 -12.79
CA ARG A 411 -3.79 18.19 -14.04
C ARG A 411 -2.98 16.90 -13.99
N TYR A 412 -2.80 16.37 -12.81
CA TYR A 412 -2.20 15.08 -12.55
C TYR A 412 -3.00 14.41 -11.43
N ASP A 413 -3.89 13.51 -11.78
CA ASP A 413 -4.86 12.92 -10.86
C ASP A 413 -4.93 11.41 -11.03
N VAL A 414 -5.38 10.72 -10.00
CA VAL A 414 -5.73 9.31 -10.03
C VAL A 414 -7.21 9.20 -10.37
N GLU A 415 -7.53 8.45 -11.43
CA GLU A 415 -8.91 8.03 -11.69
C GLU A 415 -9.26 6.89 -10.74
N GLU A 416 -9.97 7.20 -9.65
CA GLU A 416 -10.31 6.20 -8.64
C GLU A 416 -11.40 5.24 -9.13
N ALA A 417 -11.14 3.93 -9.05
CA ALA A 417 -12.14 2.89 -9.34
C ALA A 417 -13.34 2.98 -8.38
N GLY A 418 -13.11 3.38 -7.14
CA GLY A 418 -14.14 3.69 -6.16
C GLY A 418 -14.67 5.13 -6.26
N SER A 419 -15.43 5.53 -5.26
CA SER A 419 -15.84 6.93 -5.12
C SER A 419 -14.68 7.78 -4.66
N LYS A 420 -14.50 8.99 -5.20
CA LYS A 420 -13.55 9.98 -4.67
C LYS A 420 -13.78 10.20 -3.17
N ARG A 421 -12.73 10.01 -2.37
CA ARG A 421 -12.84 10.03 -0.90
C ARG A 421 -12.09 11.17 -0.24
N GLY A 422 -11.23 11.87 -0.98
CA GLY A 422 -10.34 12.88 -0.43
C GLY A 422 -9.19 12.31 0.39
N TYR A 423 -8.80 11.06 0.17
CA TYR A 423 -7.60 10.38 0.66
C TYR A 423 -7.33 9.10 -0.15
N SER A 424 -6.07 8.70 -0.24
CA SER A 424 -5.67 7.47 -0.94
C SER A 424 -6.25 6.22 -0.26
N ALA A 425 -6.80 5.31 -1.03
CA ALA A 425 -7.52 4.16 -0.51
C ALA A 425 -7.26 2.87 -1.32
N PRO A 426 -7.44 1.69 -0.72
CA PRO A 426 -7.39 0.42 -1.43
C PRO A 426 -8.42 0.27 -2.56
N SER A 427 -9.42 1.15 -2.58
CA SER A 427 -10.49 1.19 -3.59
C SER A 427 -10.16 2.00 -4.84
N ASP A 428 -9.02 2.68 -4.88
CA ASP A 428 -8.64 3.54 -5.99
C ASP A 428 -8.15 2.75 -7.22
N PRO A 429 -7.38 1.67 -7.09
CA PRO A 429 -6.95 0.88 -8.24
C PRO A 429 -8.08 0.07 -8.88
N PHE A 430 -7.93 -0.25 -10.14
CA PHE A 430 -8.79 -1.17 -10.89
C PHE A 430 -8.21 -2.59 -10.92
N PRO A 431 -9.02 -3.68 -10.78
CA PRO A 431 -10.39 -3.64 -10.28
C PRO A 431 -10.46 -3.29 -8.78
N GLY A 432 -9.35 -3.37 -8.05
CA GLY A 432 -9.17 -3.01 -6.65
C GLY A 432 -10.23 -3.61 -5.72
N THR A 433 -10.30 -3.10 -4.51
CA THR A 433 -11.33 -3.53 -3.54
C THR A 433 -12.75 -3.08 -3.92
N SER A 434 -12.88 -2.12 -4.87
CA SER A 434 -14.16 -1.70 -5.44
C SER A 434 -14.69 -2.69 -6.47
N ASN A 435 -13.85 -3.60 -6.95
CA ASN A 435 -14.17 -4.57 -8.00
C ASN A 435 -14.75 -3.92 -9.28
N VAL A 436 -14.19 -2.75 -9.64
CA VAL A 436 -14.58 -2.00 -10.84
C VAL A 436 -13.77 -2.50 -12.02
N MET A 437 -14.43 -3.07 -13.02
CA MET A 437 -13.82 -3.80 -14.12
C MET A 437 -13.84 -3.05 -15.44
N GLN A 438 -14.15 -1.76 -15.43
CA GLN A 438 -14.29 -0.94 -16.63
C GLN A 438 -13.84 0.48 -16.33
N PHE A 439 -13.32 1.16 -17.35
CA PHE A 439 -12.98 2.57 -17.32
C PHE A 439 -13.16 3.16 -18.72
N THR A 440 -13.72 4.35 -18.81
CA THR A 440 -13.84 5.08 -20.07
C THR A 440 -13.23 6.48 -19.91
N PRO A 441 -12.15 6.78 -20.63
CA PRO A 441 -11.51 8.07 -20.56
C PRO A 441 -12.46 9.21 -20.94
N MET A 442 -12.47 10.27 -20.13
CA MET A 442 -13.25 11.47 -20.37
C MET A 442 -12.37 12.71 -20.19
N LEU A 443 -12.22 13.50 -21.24
CA LEU A 443 -11.46 14.75 -21.18
C LEU A 443 -12.06 15.73 -20.16
N HIS A 444 -11.29 16.62 -19.61
CA HIS A 444 -11.77 17.72 -18.77
C HIS A 444 -12.83 18.58 -19.44
N SER A 445 -12.87 18.61 -20.78
CA SER A 445 -13.94 19.22 -21.57
C SER A 445 -15.30 18.53 -21.44
N GLY A 446 -15.34 17.31 -20.85
CA GLY A 446 -16.52 16.44 -20.81
C GLY A 446 -16.69 15.54 -22.04
N GLU A 447 -15.74 15.56 -22.99
CA GLU A 447 -15.78 14.67 -24.14
C GLU A 447 -15.33 13.27 -23.71
N ILE A 448 -16.20 12.29 -23.95
CA ILE A 448 -15.90 10.87 -23.69
C ILE A 448 -15.15 10.30 -24.89
N LEU A 449 -14.01 9.66 -24.62
CA LEU A 449 -13.26 8.99 -25.70
C LEU A 449 -13.85 7.60 -25.96
N GLU A 450 -13.96 7.27 -27.25
CA GLU A 450 -14.37 5.94 -27.71
C GLU A 450 -13.24 4.90 -27.54
N GLN A 451 -12.65 4.88 -26.35
CA GLN A 451 -11.47 4.09 -26.02
C GLN A 451 -11.61 3.40 -24.65
N PRO A 452 -12.73 2.68 -24.41
CA PRO A 452 -12.97 2.08 -23.10
C PRO A 452 -12.00 0.95 -22.81
N LEU A 453 -11.64 0.81 -21.54
CA LEU A 453 -11.12 -0.40 -20.94
C LEU A 453 -12.29 -1.21 -20.38
N THR A 454 -12.29 -2.51 -20.65
CA THR A 454 -13.34 -3.42 -20.16
C THR A 454 -12.73 -4.73 -19.68
N SER A 455 -13.48 -5.51 -18.93
CA SER A 455 -13.01 -6.80 -18.39
C SER A 455 -11.68 -6.68 -17.62
N ILE A 456 -11.51 -5.57 -16.92
CA ILE A 456 -10.31 -5.38 -16.08
C ILE A 456 -10.37 -6.40 -14.96
N ALA A 457 -9.36 -7.24 -14.87
CA ALA A 457 -9.30 -8.30 -13.87
C ALA A 457 -7.87 -8.49 -13.37
N GLN A 458 -7.74 -8.89 -12.13
CA GLN A 458 -6.47 -9.30 -11.55
C GLN A 458 -6.18 -10.73 -12.01
N ASP A 459 -5.01 -10.96 -12.59
CA ASP A 459 -4.51 -12.27 -13.01
C ASP A 459 -3.14 -12.51 -12.37
N GLY A 460 -3.14 -13.10 -11.19
CA GLY A 460 -1.93 -13.18 -10.35
C GLY A 460 -1.47 -11.80 -9.90
N LEU A 461 -0.30 -11.40 -10.35
CA LEU A 461 0.25 -10.04 -10.13
C LEU A 461 -0.08 -9.11 -11.31
N ASP A 462 -0.53 -9.67 -12.44
CA ASP A 462 -0.81 -8.89 -13.62
C ASP A 462 -2.25 -8.37 -13.62
N ILE A 463 -2.49 -7.34 -14.38
CA ILE A 463 -3.84 -6.88 -14.70
C ILE A 463 -4.11 -7.21 -16.16
N VAL A 464 -5.17 -7.95 -16.41
CA VAL A 464 -5.65 -8.21 -17.78
C VAL A 464 -6.84 -7.32 -18.06
N PHE A 465 -6.94 -6.80 -19.28
CA PHE A 465 -8.06 -5.97 -19.69
C PHE A 465 -8.25 -6.01 -21.20
N THR A 466 -9.42 -5.60 -21.66
CA THR A 466 -9.71 -5.38 -23.08
C THR A 466 -9.76 -3.89 -23.38
N PHE A 467 -9.00 -3.42 -24.36
CA PHE A 467 -9.00 -2.05 -24.85
C PHE A 467 -9.78 -1.97 -26.17
N LYS A 468 -10.64 -0.98 -26.29
CA LYS A 468 -11.57 -0.79 -27.43
C LYS A 468 -12.28 -2.09 -27.78
N SER A 469 -13.46 -2.32 -27.25
CA SER A 469 -14.32 -3.30 -27.91
C SER A 469 -14.67 -2.74 -29.30
N SER A 470 -14.26 -3.43 -30.32
CA SER A 470 -14.41 -2.97 -31.69
C SER A 470 -15.86 -2.75 -32.00
N ASP A 471 -16.31 -1.65 -32.43
CA ASP A 471 -17.58 -1.40 -33.13
C ASP A 471 -18.79 -1.05 -32.24
N PHE A 472 -18.88 -1.49 -30.98
CA PHE A 472 -19.99 -1.19 -30.08
C PHE A 472 -19.51 -0.77 -28.68
N MET A 473 -20.15 0.24 -28.13
CA MET A 473 -19.93 0.71 -26.76
C MET A 473 -21.25 0.71 -25.98
N PHE A 474 -21.12 0.67 -24.65
CA PHE A 474 -22.24 0.86 -23.75
C PHE A 474 -21.98 2.13 -22.91
N VAL A 475 -23.01 2.98 -22.77
CA VAL A 475 -22.93 4.25 -22.04
C VAL A 475 -24.05 4.32 -20.98
N PRO A 476 -23.74 4.36 -19.71
CA PRO A 476 -22.40 4.22 -19.15
C PRO A 476 -21.79 2.82 -19.40
N ALA A 477 -20.50 2.74 -19.47
CA ALA A 477 -19.77 1.48 -19.65
C ALA A 477 -19.88 0.55 -18.44
N GLU A 478 -20.34 1.08 -17.32
CA GLU A 478 -20.61 0.39 -16.07
C GLU A 478 -22.00 0.71 -15.55
N ILE A 479 -22.59 -0.27 -14.88
CA ILE A 479 -23.77 -0.04 -14.05
C ILE A 479 -23.52 -0.62 -12.66
N PRO A 480 -24.01 0.03 -11.60
CA PRO A 480 -23.97 -0.50 -10.25
C PRO A 480 -24.56 -1.90 -10.20
N VAL A 481 -24.08 -2.74 -9.26
CA VAL A 481 -24.66 -4.05 -9.03
C VAL A 481 -26.18 -3.95 -8.92
N ILE A 482 -26.89 -4.65 -9.78
CA ILE A 482 -28.36 -4.63 -9.83
C ILE A 482 -28.88 -5.37 -8.61
N LYS A 483 -29.46 -4.68 -7.66
CA LYS A 483 -30.06 -5.24 -6.46
C LYS A 483 -31.52 -5.54 -6.69
N SER A 484 -31.92 -6.81 -6.61
CA SER A 484 -33.30 -7.26 -6.68
C SER A 484 -33.81 -7.65 -5.30
N THR A 485 -35.07 -7.35 -5.02
CA THR A 485 -35.75 -7.84 -3.82
C THR A 485 -36.59 -9.04 -4.21
N TYR A 486 -36.28 -10.22 -3.66
CA TYR A 486 -37.04 -11.43 -3.92
C TYR A 486 -38.13 -11.61 -2.85
N ASN A 487 -39.40 -11.66 -3.29
CA ASN A 487 -40.51 -11.97 -2.40
C ASN A 487 -40.70 -13.50 -2.34
N THR A 488 -40.42 -14.06 -1.18
CA THR A 488 -40.54 -15.51 -0.96
C THR A 488 -41.96 -16.03 -0.97
N GLU A 489 -42.95 -15.18 -0.72
CA GLU A 489 -44.39 -15.55 -0.72
C GLU A 489 -44.95 -15.58 -2.16
N THR A 490 -44.69 -14.55 -2.95
CA THR A 490 -45.14 -14.44 -4.35
C THR A 490 -44.23 -15.16 -5.31
N LYS A 491 -43.00 -15.53 -4.89
CA LYS A 491 -41.93 -16.10 -5.73
C LYS A 491 -41.52 -15.22 -6.91
N GLU A 492 -41.65 -13.93 -6.76
CA GLU A 492 -41.32 -12.92 -7.75
C GLU A 492 -40.18 -12.01 -7.26
N ALA A 493 -39.30 -11.64 -8.16
CA ALA A 493 -38.27 -10.63 -7.90
C ALA A 493 -38.74 -9.26 -8.39
N TYR A 494 -38.66 -8.27 -7.52
CA TYR A 494 -38.78 -6.86 -7.92
C TYR A 494 -37.39 -6.27 -8.12
N THR A 495 -37.18 -5.67 -9.27
CA THR A 495 -35.88 -5.07 -9.62
C THR A 495 -36.09 -3.75 -10.30
N PRO A 496 -35.49 -2.65 -9.82
CA PRO A 496 -35.38 -1.41 -10.61
C PRO A 496 -34.54 -1.73 -11.87
N ALA A 497 -34.98 -1.21 -13.00
CA ALA A 497 -34.24 -1.37 -14.25
C ALA A 497 -33.06 -0.39 -14.29
N SER A 498 -31.90 -0.87 -14.64
CA SER A 498 -30.75 -0.02 -14.98
C SER A 498 -30.81 0.34 -16.46
N LEU A 499 -30.68 1.62 -16.77
CA LEU A 499 -30.70 2.13 -18.12
C LEU A 499 -29.28 2.39 -18.62
N ILE A 500 -28.96 1.86 -19.77
CA ILE A 500 -27.74 2.16 -20.53
C ILE A 500 -28.11 2.51 -21.97
N LYS A 501 -27.16 3.03 -22.73
CA LYS A 501 -27.24 3.14 -24.19
C LYS A 501 -26.28 2.16 -24.82
N ALA A 502 -26.69 1.48 -25.86
CA ALA A 502 -25.82 0.76 -26.75
C ALA A 502 -25.54 1.64 -27.98
N VAL A 503 -24.27 1.99 -28.16
CA VAL A 503 -23.80 2.86 -29.25
C VAL A 503 -22.92 2.05 -30.18
N GLY A 504 -23.08 2.24 -31.50
CA GLY A 504 -22.28 1.57 -32.53
C GLY A 504 -21.90 2.53 -33.64
N VAL A 505 -20.74 2.29 -34.25
CA VAL A 505 -20.25 3.09 -35.38
C VAL A 505 -19.69 2.18 -36.47
N GLY A 506 -19.71 2.66 -37.71
CA GLY A 506 -19.20 1.90 -38.85
C GLY A 506 -19.99 0.61 -39.18
N LEU A 507 -21.26 0.56 -38.79
CA LEU A 507 -22.14 -0.59 -38.97
C LEU A 507 -22.61 -0.73 -40.40
N GLU A 508 -23.13 -1.91 -40.77
CA GLU A 508 -23.92 -2.03 -42.01
C GLU A 508 -25.22 -1.24 -41.85
N PRO A 509 -25.54 -0.26 -42.75
CA PRO A 509 -26.68 0.59 -42.55
C PRO A 509 -28.02 -0.19 -42.76
N ASN A 510 -29.02 0.14 -41.94
CA ASN A 510 -30.34 -0.48 -41.92
C ASN A 510 -30.31 -2.02 -41.79
N ALA A 511 -29.32 -2.55 -41.11
CA ALA A 511 -29.13 -3.99 -40.93
C ALA A 511 -29.39 -4.37 -39.47
N GLU A 512 -29.72 -5.63 -39.26
CA GLU A 512 -30.02 -6.14 -37.90
C GLU A 512 -28.78 -6.17 -37.01
N VAL A 513 -28.98 -5.71 -35.80
CA VAL A 513 -28.04 -5.77 -34.65
C VAL A 513 -28.70 -6.59 -33.56
N SER A 514 -28.11 -7.70 -33.17
CA SER A 514 -28.59 -8.53 -32.07
C SER A 514 -28.03 -8.06 -30.71
N LEU A 515 -28.85 -8.15 -29.70
CA LEU A 515 -28.45 -7.99 -28.28
C LEU A 515 -28.83 -9.29 -27.56
N ASP A 516 -27.86 -9.95 -26.94
CA ASP A 516 -28.05 -11.21 -26.25
C ASP A 516 -27.53 -11.08 -24.79
N MET A 517 -28.40 -11.36 -23.83
CA MET A 517 -28.11 -11.33 -22.41
C MET A 517 -27.94 -12.75 -21.89
N SER A 518 -26.74 -13.08 -21.45
CA SER A 518 -26.43 -14.31 -20.75
C SER A 518 -26.42 -14.09 -19.24
N GLY A 519 -26.41 -15.19 -18.49
CA GLY A 519 -26.45 -15.16 -17.02
C GLY A 519 -27.85 -15.42 -16.48
N SER A 520 -27.95 -16.33 -15.53
CA SER A 520 -29.23 -16.71 -14.92
C SER A 520 -29.87 -15.54 -14.16
N GLY A 521 -31.13 -15.24 -14.48
CA GLY A 521 -31.89 -14.15 -13.84
C GLY A 521 -31.77 -12.79 -14.54
N PHE A 522 -30.83 -12.60 -15.46
CA PHE A 522 -30.72 -11.33 -16.20
C PHE A 522 -31.65 -11.28 -17.40
N LYS A 523 -32.20 -10.08 -17.63
CA LYS A 523 -33.05 -9.78 -18.77
C LYS A 523 -32.79 -8.37 -19.28
N ILE A 524 -33.06 -8.13 -20.54
CA ILE A 524 -32.99 -6.83 -21.20
C ILE A 524 -34.35 -6.43 -21.74
N SER A 525 -34.51 -5.13 -21.91
CA SER A 525 -35.67 -4.53 -22.59
C SER A 525 -35.24 -3.28 -23.35
N LEU A 526 -35.87 -3.00 -24.46
CA LEU A 526 -35.69 -1.77 -25.24
C LEU A 526 -36.75 -0.71 -24.94
N ASP A 527 -37.79 -1.09 -24.23
CA ASP A 527 -38.96 -0.22 -23.93
C ASP A 527 -39.33 -0.19 -22.43
N SER A 528 -38.53 -0.82 -21.59
CA SER A 528 -38.75 -1.05 -20.14
C SER A 528 -40.03 -1.84 -19.77
N ALA A 529 -40.75 -2.35 -20.77
CA ALA A 529 -42.00 -3.06 -20.56
C ALA A 529 -41.92 -4.54 -20.96
N LYS A 530 -41.21 -4.87 -22.04
CA LYS A 530 -41.06 -6.26 -22.53
C LYS A 530 -39.67 -6.78 -22.23
N TRP A 531 -39.58 -7.72 -21.32
CA TRP A 531 -38.33 -8.30 -20.85
C TRP A 531 -38.01 -9.65 -21.51
N SER A 532 -36.81 -9.76 -22.06
CA SER A 532 -36.28 -10.95 -22.73
C SER A 532 -34.81 -11.16 -22.42
N THR A 533 -34.28 -12.32 -22.81
CA THR A 533 -32.82 -12.55 -22.80
C THR A 533 -32.19 -12.12 -24.16
N SER A 534 -32.99 -11.71 -25.13
CA SER A 534 -32.49 -11.23 -26.40
C SER A 534 -33.39 -10.15 -26.99
N ALA A 535 -32.82 -9.28 -27.79
CA ALA A 535 -33.52 -8.25 -28.56
C ALA A 535 -32.80 -8.03 -29.91
N THR A 536 -33.50 -7.45 -30.86
CA THR A 536 -32.95 -7.05 -32.15
C THR A 536 -33.37 -5.63 -32.50
N VAL A 537 -32.45 -4.84 -33.00
CA VAL A 537 -32.65 -3.48 -33.46
C VAL A 537 -32.06 -3.33 -34.87
N LEU A 538 -32.43 -2.29 -35.59
CA LEU A 538 -31.77 -1.96 -36.84
C LEU A 538 -30.78 -0.83 -36.63
N SER A 539 -29.60 -0.95 -37.24
CA SER A 539 -28.65 0.15 -37.34
C SER A 539 -29.23 1.31 -38.17
N ASN A 540 -28.75 2.51 -37.92
CA ASN A 540 -29.17 3.69 -38.65
C ASN A 540 -28.66 3.70 -40.11
N ALA A 541 -29.29 4.52 -40.97
CA ALA A 541 -28.88 4.68 -42.36
C ALA A 541 -27.47 5.32 -42.52
N ASP A 542 -26.96 5.98 -41.49
CA ASP A 542 -25.64 6.58 -41.44
C ASP A 542 -24.56 5.67 -40.82
N SER A 543 -24.85 4.38 -40.76
CA SER A 543 -23.92 3.35 -40.19
C SER A 543 -23.68 3.47 -38.68
N THR A 544 -24.59 4.08 -37.96
CA THR A 544 -24.51 4.23 -36.48
C THR A 544 -25.60 3.43 -35.78
N LEU A 545 -25.48 3.32 -34.46
CA LEU A 545 -26.51 2.84 -33.55
C LEU A 545 -26.46 3.70 -32.28
N ASP A 546 -27.62 4.11 -31.75
CA ASP A 546 -27.78 4.74 -30.43
C ASP A 546 -29.15 4.31 -29.91
N VAL A 547 -29.19 3.30 -29.05
CA VAL A 547 -30.46 2.73 -28.56
C VAL A 547 -30.40 2.59 -27.03
N PRO A 548 -31.50 2.90 -26.30
CA PRO A 548 -31.61 2.62 -24.89
C PRO A 548 -31.74 1.10 -24.67
N VAL A 549 -31.05 0.61 -23.65
CA VAL A 549 -31.16 -0.79 -23.20
C VAL A 549 -31.38 -0.76 -21.69
N TYR A 550 -32.50 -1.31 -21.27
CA TYR A 550 -32.82 -1.50 -19.87
C TYR A 550 -32.36 -2.90 -19.45
N ILE A 551 -31.70 -3.01 -18.32
CA ILE A 551 -31.19 -4.27 -17.76
C ILE A 551 -31.83 -4.50 -16.41
N GLN A 552 -32.24 -5.74 -16.16
CA GLN A 552 -32.88 -6.18 -14.94
C GLN A 552 -32.28 -7.50 -14.48
N TYR A 553 -32.09 -7.64 -13.15
CA TYR A 553 -31.76 -8.91 -12.55
C TYR A 553 -33.00 -9.44 -11.79
N ALA A 554 -33.68 -10.42 -12.36
CA ALA A 554 -34.93 -10.98 -11.85
C ALA A 554 -34.77 -12.51 -11.66
N PRO A 555 -34.08 -12.96 -10.60
CA PRO A 555 -33.90 -14.39 -10.34
C PRO A 555 -35.22 -15.06 -9.99
N ARG A 556 -35.34 -16.36 -10.35
CA ARG A 556 -36.55 -17.16 -10.04
C ARG A 556 -36.59 -17.69 -8.61
N LYS A 557 -35.50 -17.55 -7.87
CA LYS A 557 -35.38 -17.87 -6.46
C LYS A 557 -34.47 -16.81 -5.82
N GLN A 558 -34.53 -16.70 -4.53
CA GLN A 558 -33.57 -15.88 -3.79
C GLN A 558 -32.14 -16.35 -4.12
N VAL A 559 -31.26 -15.41 -4.40
CA VAL A 559 -29.86 -15.69 -4.74
C VAL A 559 -28.99 -14.82 -3.85
N CYS A 560 -28.25 -15.46 -2.99
CA CYS A 560 -27.45 -14.78 -1.97
C CYS A 560 -26.12 -14.25 -2.53
N ASP A 561 -25.58 -14.90 -3.55
CA ASP A 561 -24.35 -14.50 -4.18
C ASP A 561 -24.56 -13.48 -5.29
N THR A 562 -23.53 -12.68 -5.53
CA THR A 562 -23.49 -11.84 -6.72
C THR A 562 -23.35 -12.72 -7.96
N LYS A 563 -24.28 -12.60 -8.88
CA LYS A 563 -24.25 -13.33 -10.15
C LYS A 563 -23.79 -12.42 -11.25
N ARG A 564 -23.01 -12.97 -12.14
CA ARG A 564 -22.52 -12.31 -13.36
C ARG A 564 -23.46 -12.55 -14.51
N GLY A 565 -23.75 -11.48 -15.25
CA GLY A 565 -24.39 -11.53 -16.56
C GLY A 565 -23.50 -10.88 -17.61
N THR A 566 -23.68 -11.25 -18.87
CA THR A 566 -22.95 -10.63 -19.98
C THR A 566 -23.97 -10.26 -21.06
N LEU A 567 -24.06 -8.97 -21.35
CA LEU A 567 -24.78 -8.45 -22.51
C LEU A 567 -23.82 -8.42 -23.71
N THR A 568 -24.17 -9.13 -24.76
CA THR A 568 -23.40 -9.14 -26.01
C THR A 568 -24.23 -8.47 -27.10
N ILE A 569 -23.61 -7.54 -27.83
CA ILE A 569 -24.19 -6.92 -29.01
C ILE A 569 -23.38 -7.32 -30.23
N LYS A 570 -24.08 -7.63 -31.36
CA LYS A 570 -23.42 -8.14 -32.56
C LYS A 570 -24.08 -7.66 -33.84
N GLN A 571 -23.26 -7.42 -34.88
CA GLN A 571 -23.65 -7.27 -36.26
C GLN A 571 -22.55 -7.87 -37.15
N GLY A 572 -22.85 -9.00 -37.80
CA GLY A 572 -21.84 -9.73 -38.59
C GLY A 572 -20.65 -10.17 -37.73
N ASN A 573 -19.46 -9.71 -38.11
CA ASN A 573 -18.22 -9.98 -37.36
C ASN A 573 -17.94 -8.97 -36.25
N LYS A 574 -18.75 -7.92 -36.12
CA LYS A 574 -18.61 -6.86 -35.13
C LYS A 574 -19.33 -7.24 -33.87
N SER A 575 -18.72 -7.00 -32.73
CA SER A 575 -19.34 -7.30 -31.42
C SER A 575 -18.83 -6.39 -30.31
N GLY A 576 -19.66 -6.21 -29.28
CA GLY A 576 -19.31 -5.59 -28.03
C GLY A 576 -19.89 -6.35 -26.84
N THR A 577 -19.30 -6.27 -25.69
CA THR A 577 -19.79 -6.94 -24.47
C THR A 577 -19.81 -5.98 -23.30
N LEU A 578 -20.85 -6.13 -22.46
CA LEU A 578 -20.94 -5.46 -21.16
C LEU A 578 -21.15 -6.53 -20.10
N ILE A 579 -20.32 -6.53 -19.09
CA ILE A 579 -20.49 -7.38 -17.91
C ILE A 579 -21.35 -6.63 -16.91
N VAL A 580 -22.33 -7.32 -16.36
CA VAL A 580 -23.24 -6.80 -15.36
C VAL A 580 -23.32 -7.75 -14.18
N TYR A 581 -23.50 -7.20 -13.00
CA TYR A 581 -23.64 -7.97 -11.78
C TYR A 581 -25.02 -7.78 -11.19
N GLY A 582 -25.60 -8.86 -10.67
CA GLY A 582 -26.89 -8.85 -10.01
C GLY A 582 -26.84 -9.63 -8.70
N THR A 583 -27.47 -9.10 -7.67
CA THR A 583 -27.64 -9.78 -6.40
C THR A 583 -29.09 -9.63 -5.93
N SER A 584 -29.60 -10.61 -5.23
CA SER A 584 -30.76 -10.40 -4.38
C SER A 584 -30.27 -9.79 -3.06
N PRO A 585 -30.95 -8.75 -2.52
CA PRO A 585 -30.55 -8.20 -1.25
C PRO A 585 -30.39 -9.33 -0.24
N ARG A 586 -29.21 -9.48 0.28
CA ARG A 586 -28.99 -10.33 1.45
C ARG A 586 -29.76 -9.70 2.60
N PRO A 587 -30.46 -10.47 3.44
CA PRO A 587 -30.61 -10.03 4.80
C PRO A 587 -29.21 -9.65 5.32
N VAL A 588 -29.12 -8.63 6.15
CA VAL A 588 -27.87 -8.02 6.65
C VAL A 588 -26.76 -9.05 6.76
N LEU A 589 -25.63 -8.82 6.10
CA LEU A 589 -24.44 -9.67 6.24
C LEU A 589 -24.14 -9.79 7.73
N ILE A 590 -24.06 -11.00 8.25
CA ILE A 590 -23.58 -11.21 9.60
C ILE A 590 -22.12 -10.77 9.65
N GLU A 591 -21.83 -9.74 10.45
CA GLU A 591 -20.46 -9.34 10.70
C GLU A 591 -19.73 -10.44 11.50
N ALA A 592 -18.43 -10.51 11.38
CA ALA A 592 -17.64 -11.44 12.18
C ALA A 592 -17.81 -11.11 13.67
N PRO A 593 -18.13 -12.09 14.55
CA PRO A 593 -18.30 -11.83 15.97
C PRO A 593 -17.04 -11.21 16.56
N GLN A 594 -17.19 -10.14 17.36
CA GLN A 594 -16.06 -9.49 18.00
C GLN A 594 -15.92 -9.90 19.44
N VAL A 595 -14.75 -10.39 19.84
CA VAL A 595 -14.47 -10.74 21.23
C VAL A 595 -14.54 -9.46 22.07
N THR A 596 -15.42 -9.47 23.07
CA THR A 596 -15.63 -8.34 23.98
C THR A 596 -14.95 -8.53 25.32
N LYS A 597 -14.74 -9.79 25.73
CA LYS A 597 -14.16 -10.11 27.04
C LYS A 597 -13.53 -11.50 27.06
N ILE A 598 -12.42 -11.63 27.78
CA ILE A 598 -11.86 -12.90 28.18
C ILE A 598 -11.70 -12.85 29.69
N ASP A 599 -12.30 -13.77 30.43
CA ASP A 599 -12.27 -13.84 31.88
C ASP A 599 -12.09 -15.29 32.40
N ASP A 600 -12.11 -15.46 33.71
CA ASP A 600 -11.92 -16.74 34.39
C ASP A 600 -10.64 -17.49 33.95
N VAL A 601 -9.58 -16.73 33.66
CA VAL A 601 -8.32 -17.30 33.20
C VAL A 601 -7.62 -18.02 34.34
N THR A 602 -7.43 -19.33 34.15
CA THR A 602 -6.73 -20.22 35.07
C THR A 602 -5.56 -20.88 34.32
N PRO A 603 -4.79 -21.76 34.97
CA PRO A 603 -3.81 -22.58 34.26
C PRO A 603 -4.38 -23.47 33.15
N THR A 604 -5.63 -23.86 33.26
CA THR A 604 -6.23 -24.86 32.36
C THR A 604 -7.57 -24.47 31.77
N THR A 605 -8.03 -23.24 32.03
CA THR A 605 -9.32 -22.75 31.53
C THR A 605 -9.31 -21.27 31.27
N PHE A 606 -10.20 -20.79 30.41
CA PHE A 606 -10.63 -19.40 30.31
C PHE A 606 -12.04 -19.32 29.71
N LYS A 607 -12.70 -18.18 29.86
CA LYS A 607 -13.97 -17.85 29.24
C LYS A 607 -13.80 -16.75 28.24
N VAL A 608 -14.30 -16.97 27.02
CA VAL A 608 -14.38 -15.96 25.95
C VAL A 608 -15.82 -15.51 25.81
N GLN A 609 -16.04 -14.22 25.62
CA GLN A 609 -17.34 -13.62 25.34
C GLN A 609 -17.19 -12.68 24.14
N TRP A 610 -18.23 -12.63 23.31
CA TRP A 610 -18.28 -11.77 22.13
C TRP A 610 -19.61 -11.06 22.03
N THR A 611 -19.74 -10.12 21.10
CA THR A 611 -21.00 -9.46 20.81
C THR A 611 -21.94 -10.46 20.13
N PRO A 612 -23.16 -10.69 20.68
CA PRO A 612 -24.13 -11.57 20.02
C PRO A 612 -24.54 -10.98 18.66
N GLU A 613 -24.49 -11.82 17.63
CA GLU A 613 -25.02 -11.48 16.32
C GLU A 613 -26.50 -11.84 16.24
N LYS A 614 -27.32 -10.88 15.84
CA LYS A 614 -28.78 -10.93 15.96
C LYS A 614 -29.44 -12.13 15.28
N ASP A 615 -28.86 -12.58 14.19
CA ASP A 615 -29.47 -13.60 13.32
C ASP A 615 -28.60 -14.86 13.22
N ALA A 616 -27.58 -14.98 14.07
CA ALA A 616 -26.69 -16.14 14.11
C ALA A 616 -27.45 -17.40 14.53
N GLN A 617 -27.21 -18.49 13.84
CA GLN A 617 -27.72 -19.83 14.18
C GLN A 617 -26.70 -20.65 14.95
N GLU A 618 -25.43 -20.47 14.57
CA GLU A 618 -24.29 -21.15 15.18
C GLU A 618 -23.08 -20.21 15.21
N TYR A 619 -22.23 -20.40 16.23
CA TYR A 619 -20.90 -19.82 16.29
C TYR A 619 -19.85 -20.91 16.18
N TYR A 620 -18.78 -20.61 15.44
CA TYR A 620 -17.61 -21.46 15.30
C TYR A 620 -16.43 -20.84 16.02
N VAL A 621 -15.88 -21.57 16.98
CA VAL A 621 -14.72 -21.14 17.77
C VAL A 621 -13.52 -21.98 17.37
N THR A 622 -12.55 -21.39 16.70
CA THR A 622 -11.26 -22.00 16.44
C THR A 622 -10.29 -21.63 17.57
N LEU A 623 -9.77 -22.62 18.27
CA LEU A 623 -8.81 -22.45 19.37
C LEU A 623 -7.57 -23.31 19.10
N PHE A 624 -6.39 -22.70 19.10
CA PHE A 624 -5.14 -23.41 18.87
C PHE A 624 -3.98 -22.74 19.60
N HIS A 625 -2.88 -23.45 19.72
CA HIS A 625 -1.59 -22.94 20.18
C HIS A 625 -0.45 -23.46 19.29
N MET A 626 0.73 -22.89 19.42
CA MET A 626 1.91 -23.29 18.69
C MET A 626 2.82 -24.12 19.59
N GLU A 627 3.35 -25.22 19.07
CA GLU A 627 4.35 -26.06 19.73
C GLU A 627 5.61 -26.18 18.88
N ASP A 628 6.73 -26.42 19.55
CA ASP A 628 7.95 -26.79 18.86
C ASP A 628 7.76 -28.14 18.14
N GLY A 629 8.18 -28.20 16.89
CA GLY A 629 8.03 -29.39 16.08
C GLY A 629 7.96 -29.06 14.60
N THR A 630 7.77 -30.09 13.79
CA THR A 630 7.59 -29.92 12.36
C THR A 630 6.17 -30.25 11.95
N GLU A 631 5.56 -29.40 11.14
CA GLU A 631 4.30 -29.65 10.48
C GLU A 631 4.50 -29.58 8.97
N SER A 632 3.84 -30.45 8.22
CA SER A 632 3.90 -30.41 6.75
C SER A 632 2.50 -30.41 6.18
N THR A 633 2.31 -29.62 5.12
CA THR A 633 1.10 -29.65 4.31
C THR A 633 1.46 -30.12 2.90
N MET A 634 0.62 -30.93 2.29
CA MET A 634 0.81 -31.45 0.94
C MET A 634 -0.40 -31.14 0.09
N GLU A 635 -0.15 -30.70 -1.13
CA GLU A 635 -1.16 -30.50 -2.16
C GLU A 635 -0.98 -31.54 -3.25
N SER A 636 -2.03 -32.29 -3.55
CA SER A 636 -2.07 -33.36 -4.55
C SER A 636 -2.77 -32.98 -5.87
N PHE A 637 -3.29 -31.75 -5.95
CA PHE A 637 -3.87 -31.16 -7.16
C PHE A 637 -5.06 -31.90 -7.78
N GLU A 638 -5.85 -32.61 -7.00
CA GLU A 638 -6.92 -33.47 -7.48
C GLU A 638 -8.05 -32.76 -8.26
N ASN A 639 -8.30 -31.48 -7.94
CA ASN A 639 -9.38 -30.68 -8.53
C ASN A 639 -8.84 -29.44 -9.28
N PHE A 640 -7.61 -29.46 -9.74
CA PHE A 640 -6.98 -28.31 -10.39
C PHE A 640 -7.33 -28.14 -11.88
N ASP A 641 -8.29 -28.87 -12.36
CA ASP A 641 -8.98 -28.65 -13.64
C ASP A 641 -10.28 -27.83 -13.48
N ASP A 642 -10.65 -27.46 -12.25
CA ASP A 642 -11.78 -26.60 -11.91
C ASP A 642 -11.27 -25.28 -11.29
N GLU A 643 -11.58 -24.17 -11.93
CA GLU A 643 -11.15 -22.83 -11.50
C GLU A 643 -11.65 -22.47 -10.11
N VAL A 644 -12.88 -22.86 -9.77
CA VAL A 644 -13.47 -22.54 -8.44
C VAL A 644 -12.75 -23.32 -7.35
N ALA A 645 -12.49 -24.62 -7.59
CA ALA A 645 -11.78 -25.46 -6.63
C ALA A 645 -10.35 -24.97 -6.37
N VAL A 646 -9.66 -24.48 -7.43
CA VAL A 646 -8.33 -23.87 -7.29
C VAL A 646 -8.39 -22.60 -6.42
N GLN A 647 -9.35 -21.72 -6.68
CA GLN A 647 -9.50 -20.47 -5.92
C GLN A 647 -9.87 -20.76 -4.43
N GLU A 648 -10.74 -21.73 -4.19
CA GLU A 648 -11.11 -22.15 -2.83
C GLU A 648 -9.93 -22.77 -2.06
N SER A 649 -9.01 -23.45 -2.76
CA SER A 649 -7.79 -23.99 -2.16
C SER A 649 -6.76 -22.93 -1.79
N GLY A 650 -6.95 -21.67 -2.21
CA GLY A 650 -6.02 -20.56 -2.02
C GLY A 650 -4.80 -20.58 -2.96
N TRP A 651 -4.76 -21.53 -3.89
CA TRP A 651 -3.79 -21.56 -4.96
C TRP A 651 -4.21 -20.63 -6.11
N TYR A 652 -3.24 -20.23 -6.88
CA TYR A 652 -3.45 -19.48 -8.11
C TYR A 652 -2.61 -20.11 -9.24
N THR A 653 -3.19 -20.28 -10.41
CA THR A 653 -2.51 -20.83 -11.57
C THR A 653 -2.94 -20.14 -12.87
N SER A 654 -2.02 -20.02 -13.80
CA SER A 654 -2.30 -19.48 -15.16
C SER A 654 -3.04 -20.47 -16.08
N PHE A 655 -3.31 -21.67 -15.60
CA PHE A 655 -3.99 -22.72 -16.39
C PHE A 655 -4.69 -23.72 -15.47
N TYR A 656 -5.73 -24.34 -15.98
CA TYR A 656 -6.52 -25.37 -15.28
C TYR A 656 -6.42 -26.67 -16.03
N ARG A 657 -5.40 -27.49 -15.71
CA ARG A 657 -5.12 -28.73 -16.43
C ARG A 657 -4.44 -29.75 -15.55
N THR A 658 -5.12 -30.86 -15.36
CA THR A 658 -4.58 -32.03 -14.71
C THR A 658 -4.35 -33.19 -15.69
N THR A 659 -3.66 -34.23 -15.27
CA THR A 659 -3.39 -35.40 -16.07
C THR A 659 -3.21 -36.67 -15.26
N THR A 660 -3.64 -37.81 -15.83
CA THR A 660 -3.37 -39.16 -15.31
C THR A 660 -2.09 -39.79 -15.86
N LYS A 661 -1.31 -39.05 -16.70
CA LYS A 661 -0.11 -39.60 -17.36
C LYS A 661 0.97 -40.04 -16.37
N ALA A 662 1.15 -39.31 -15.30
CA ALA A 662 2.03 -39.68 -14.21
C ALA A 662 1.63 -38.89 -12.93
N LYS A 663 1.67 -39.54 -11.80
CA LYS A 663 1.28 -39.01 -10.50
C LYS A 663 2.07 -39.66 -9.39
N GLU A 664 2.16 -39.02 -8.24
CA GLU A 664 2.78 -39.56 -7.01
C GLU A 664 1.68 -39.82 -5.98
N ASP A 665 0.77 -38.91 -5.80
CA ASP A 665 -0.37 -39.02 -4.89
C ASP A 665 -1.69 -38.91 -5.64
N GLY A 666 -2.80 -39.37 -5.04
CA GLY A 666 -4.15 -39.22 -5.58
C GLY A 666 -4.40 -39.84 -6.95
N ALA A 667 -5.26 -39.19 -7.75
CA ALA A 667 -5.72 -39.68 -9.06
C ALA A 667 -5.06 -38.98 -10.25
N VAL A 668 -4.68 -37.73 -10.11
CA VAL A 668 -4.13 -36.88 -11.15
C VAL A 668 -2.93 -36.05 -10.64
N SER A 669 -2.29 -35.35 -11.53
CA SER A 669 -1.24 -34.34 -11.22
C SER A 669 -1.43 -33.12 -12.09
N MET A 670 -0.85 -31.96 -11.70
CA MET A 670 -0.77 -30.79 -12.57
C MET A 670 0.06 -31.10 -13.81
N TRP A 671 -0.37 -30.63 -14.97
CA TRP A 671 0.32 -30.86 -16.22
C TRP A 671 0.75 -29.55 -16.89
N PHE A 672 2.00 -29.15 -16.65
CA PHE A 672 2.66 -28.04 -17.33
C PHE A 672 3.07 -28.45 -18.75
N LYS A 673 2.64 -27.68 -19.73
CA LYS A 673 2.84 -28.01 -21.13
C LYS A 673 3.37 -26.84 -21.96
N GLU A 674 2.90 -25.65 -21.71
CA GLU A 674 3.19 -24.48 -22.51
C GLU A 674 4.22 -23.57 -21.86
N ASN A 675 4.74 -22.60 -22.59
CA ASN A 675 5.72 -21.66 -22.07
C ASN A 675 5.04 -20.63 -21.15
N ASN A 676 5.72 -20.24 -20.07
CA ASN A 676 5.23 -19.28 -19.09
C ASN A 676 3.98 -19.72 -18.29
N GLU A 677 3.65 -21.00 -18.29
CA GLU A 677 2.65 -21.52 -17.36
C GLU A 677 3.20 -21.49 -15.94
N PHE A 678 2.42 -20.97 -15.01
CA PHE A 678 2.85 -20.86 -13.62
C PHE A 678 1.75 -21.22 -12.63
N MET A 679 2.19 -21.48 -11.41
CA MET A 679 1.32 -21.64 -10.23
C MET A 679 1.93 -20.92 -9.02
N ILE A 680 1.07 -20.41 -8.15
CA ILE A 680 1.46 -19.71 -6.93
C ILE A 680 0.75 -20.37 -5.74
N SER A 681 1.51 -20.69 -4.69
CA SER A 681 0.96 -21.31 -3.48
C SER A 681 0.10 -20.35 -2.67
N PRO A 682 -0.74 -20.85 -1.75
CA PRO A 682 -1.32 -20.02 -0.70
C PRO A 682 -0.25 -19.28 0.11
N ILE A 683 -0.65 -18.22 0.79
CA ILE A 683 0.21 -17.56 1.78
C ILE A 683 0.17 -18.38 3.08
N TYR A 684 1.30 -18.94 3.45
CA TYR A 684 1.43 -19.71 4.68
C TYR A 684 1.58 -18.79 5.90
N SER A 685 0.93 -19.13 6.98
CA SER A 685 1.00 -18.37 8.25
C SER A 685 2.37 -18.42 8.93
N LEU A 686 3.19 -19.42 8.61
CA LEU A 686 4.54 -19.61 9.14
C LEU A 686 5.55 -19.62 8.00
N PRO A 687 6.79 -19.19 8.24
CA PRO A 687 7.88 -19.39 7.29
C PRO A 687 8.12 -20.87 6.99
N VAL A 688 8.24 -21.19 5.72
CA VAL A 688 8.53 -22.55 5.26
C VAL A 688 10.01 -22.82 5.45
N ILE A 689 10.33 -23.94 6.09
CA ILE A 689 11.71 -24.40 6.28
C ILE A 689 12.15 -25.46 5.27
N GLU A 690 11.21 -26.11 4.61
CA GLU A 690 11.50 -27.04 3.52
C GLU A 690 10.31 -27.08 2.54
N LEU A 691 10.64 -27.11 1.25
CA LEU A 691 9.70 -27.31 0.17
C LEU A 691 10.14 -28.54 -0.63
N SER A 692 9.20 -29.44 -0.91
CA SER A 692 9.43 -30.53 -1.85
C SER A 692 8.29 -30.66 -2.84
N MET A 693 8.57 -31.18 -4.04
CA MET A 693 7.59 -31.47 -5.05
C MET A 693 8.04 -32.62 -5.93
N TRP A 694 7.10 -33.40 -6.38
CA TRP A 694 7.37 -34.50 -7.29
C TRP A 694 7.21 -34.06 -8.75
N LEU A 695 8.19 -34.46 -9.59
CA LEU A 695 8.25 -34.11 -11.00
C LEU A 695 8.41 -35.36 -11.87
N ASN A 696 7.69 -35.41 -12.95
CA ASN A 696 7.85 -36.46 -13.96
C ASN A 696 7.67 -35.93 -15.37
N ALA A 697 8.68 -36.10 -16.22
CA ALA A 697 8.54 -35.84 -17.66
C ALA A 697 7.95 -37.09 -18.32
N PRO A 698 6.85 -37.00 -19.07
CA PRO A 698 6.33 -38.09 -19.89
C PRO A 698 7.36 -38.60 -20.91
N ALA A 699 7.08 -39.72 -21.57
CA ALA A 699 7.99 -40.30 -22.56
C ALA A 699 8.22 -39.30 -23.71
N THR A 700 9.46 -38.89 -23.90
CA THR A 700 9.89 -37.99 -24.95
C THR A 700 11.22 -38.40 -25.53
N THR A 701 11.46 -38.06 -26.81
CA THR A 701 12.74 -38.18 -27.48
C THR A 701 13.68 -37.03 -27.20
N ASP A 702 13.14 -35.88 -26.74
CA ASP A 702 13.89 -34.67 -26.51
C ASP A 702 14.79 -34.83 -25.29
N SER A 703 16.04 -34.38 -25.41
CA SER A 703 17.03 -34.48 -24.32
C SER A 703 16.72 -33.51 -23.17
N GLU A 704 16.17 -32.34 -23.49
CA GLU A 704 15.71 -31.34 -22.56
C GLU A 704 14.21 -31.11 -22.78
N VAL A 705 13.44 -31.04 -21.71
CA VAL A 705 11.98 -30.85 -21.74
C VAL A 705 11.64 -29.41 -21.40
N GLY A 706 12.31 -28.84 -20.41
CA GLY A 706 12.11 -27.48 -19.95
C GLY A 706 12.79 -27.23 -18.61
N PHE A 707 12.42 -26.17 -17.95
CA PHE A 707 12.84 -25.90 -16.59
C PHE A 707 11.74 -25.15 -15.84
N PHE A 708 11.74 -25.31 -14.53
CA PHE A 708 10.94 -24.50 -13.62
C PHE A 708 11.82 -23.45 -12.95
N THR A 709 11.35 -22.21 -12.96
CA THR A 709 11.89 -21.16 -12.09
C THR A 709 11.07 -21.16 -10.80
N LEU A 710 11.73 -21.45 -9.67
CA LEU A 710 11.14 -21.39 -8.35
C LEU A 710 11.47 -20.05 -7.70
N THR A 711 10.45 -19.30 -7.39
CA THR A 711 10.54 -17.98 -6.73
C THR A 711 9.89 -18.07 -5.35
N GLY A 712 10.53 -17.49 -4.33
CA GLY A 712 10.00 -17.40 -2.96
C GLY A 712 9.68 -15.96 -2.59
N TYR A 713 8.59 -15.79 -1.86
CA TYR A 713 8.13 -14.51 -1.36
C TYR A 713 8.22 -14.50 0.16
N SER A 714 8.89 -13.50 0.70
CA SER A 714 9.06 -13.28 2.13
C SER A 714 8.64 -11.85 2.51
N ASP A 715 8.58 -11.56 3.78
CA ASP A 715 8.30 -10.20 4.28
C ASP A 715 9.42 -9.19 3.94
N ILE A 716 10.58 -9.68 3.48
CA ILE A 716 11.76 -8.87 3.15
C ILE A 716 12.09 -8.85 1.66
N GLY A 717 11.37 -9.61 0.83
CA GLY A 717 11.62 -9.58 -0.62
C GLY A 717 11.15 -10.81 -1.38
N ILE A 718 11.49 -10.78 -2.67
CA ILE A 718 11.23 -11.83 -3.64
C ILE A 718 12.57 -12.34 -4.14
N ASP A 719 12.79 -13.64 -4.04
CA ASP A 719 14.03 -14.25 -4.46
C ASP A 719 13.79 -15.37 -5.48
N THR A 720 14.55 -15.38 -6.56
CA THR A 720 14.65 -16.59 -7.37
C THR A 720 15.47 -17.63 -6.60
N ILE A 721 14.79 -18.63 -6.08
CA ILE A 721 15.37 -19.66 -5.23
C ILE A 721 16.18 -20.66 -6.04
N ASP A 722 15.64 -21.08 -7.18
CA ASP A 722 16.27 -22.13 -8.01
C ASP A 722 15.71 -22.15 -9.43
N VAL A 723 16.50 -22.77 -10.35
CA VAL A 723 16.07 -23.11 -11.71
C VAL A 723 16.18 -24.62 -11.89
N ILE A 724 15.04 -25.29 -11.85
CA ILE A 724 14.95 -26.76 -11.80
C ILE A 724 14.86 -27.29 -13.24
N LYS A 725 15.95 -27.84 -13.75
CA LYS A 725 15.98 -28.42 -15.09
C LYS A 725 15.22 -29.73 -15.16
N VAL A 726 14.38 -29.85 -16.18
CA VAL A 726 13.63 -31.06 -16.49
C VAL A 726 14.15 -31.66 -17.82
N THR A 727 14.54 -32.91 -17.77
CA THR A 727 15.06 -33.67 -18.90
C THR A 727 14.21 -34.91 -19.13
N LYS A 728 14.42 -35.61 -20.25
CA LYS A 728 13.80 -36.92 -20.50
C LYS A 728 14.06 -37.97 -19.39
N ASN A 729 15.11 -37.75 -18.60
CA ASN A 729 15.48 -38.62 -17.49
C ASN A 729 14.81 -38.20 -16.15
N THR A 730 14.10 -37.09 -16.10
CA THR A 730 13.33 -36.68 -14.94
C THR A 730 12.09 -37.58 -14.82
N LYS A 731 12.25 -38.70 -14.12
CA LYS A 731 11.24 -39.71 -13.90
C LYS A 731 11.06 -39.94 -12.42
N LYS A 732 9.85 -39.71 -11.88
CA LYS A 732 9.58 -39.89 -10.46
C LYS A 732 10.63 -39.17 -9.58
N TYR A 733 10.92 -37.95 -9.92
CA TYR A 733 11.97 -37.18 -9.26
C TYR A 733 11.37 -36.27 -8.21
N THR A 734 11.77 -36.40 -6.97
CA THR A 734 11.39 -35.48 -5.90
C THR A 734 12.46 -34.39 -5.78
N TYR A 735 12.07 -33.18 -6.09
CA TYR A 735 12.86 -31.99 -5.78
C TYR A 735 12.64 -31.61 -4.34
N THR A 736 13.69 -31.22 -3.63
CA THR A 736 13.61 -30.74 -2.25
C THR A 736 14.55 -29.57 -2.06
N LYS A 737 14.06 -28.53 -1.38
CA LYS A 737 14.82 -27.33 -1.02
C LYS A 737 14.55 -26.96 0.42
N SER A 738 15.61 -26.84 1.22
CA SER A 738 15.52 -26.38 2.60
C SER A 738 15.84 -24.90 2.71
N PHE A 739 15.23 -24.24 3.68
CA PHE A 739 15.35 -22.82 3.97
C PHE A 739 15.70 -22.61 5.44
N THR A 740 16.32 -21.49 5.75
CA THR A 740 16.46 -21.02 7.12
C THR A 740 15.22 -20.19 7.49
N ARG A 741 14.88 -20.15 8.78
CA ARG A 741 13.74 -19.36 9.26
C ARG A 741 13.87 -17.86 8.89
N ASP A 742 15.11 -17.35 8.90
CA ASP A 742 15.42 -15.94 8.61
C ASP A 742 15.16 -15.56 7.14
N GLN A 743 15.08 -16.52 6.23
CA GLN A 743 14.70 -16.27 4.85
C GLN A 743 13.21 -15.95 4.71
N GLY A 744 12.38 -16.34 5.68
CA GLY A 744 11.02 -15.87 5.86
C GLY A 744 10.04 -16.20 4.73
N TYR A 745 10.34 -17.16 3.84
CA TYR A 745 9.46 -17.47 2.71
C TYR A 745 8.12 -18.03 3.18
N ARG A 746 7.04 -17.36 2.76
CA ARG A 746 5.66 -17.73 3.09
C ARG A 746 4.78 -18.00 1.88
N ARG A 747 5.29 -17.85 0.67
CA ARG A 747 4.61 -18.08 -0.59
C ARG A 747 5.62 -18.47 -1.64
N PHE A 748 5.21 -19.28 -2.63
CA PHE A 748 6.07 -19.73 -3.71
C PHE A 748 5.38 -19.60 -5.05
N ARG A 749 6.12 -19.15 -6.06
CA ARG A 749 5.74 -19.21 -7.47
C ARG A 749 6.63 -20.25 -8.18
N LEU A 750 6.01 -21.05 -8.99
CA LEU A 750 6.67 -22.01 -9.86
C LEU A 750 6.25 -21.72 -11.29
N GLU A 751 7.18 -21.31 -12.13
CA GLU A 751 6.95 -20.95 -13.53
C GLU A 751 7.69 -21.90 -14.45
N TYR A 752 6.99 -22.41 -15.46
CA TYR A 752 7.51 -23.36 -16.41
C TYR A 752 7.94 -22.70 -17.71
N THR A 753 9.17 -22.97 -18.14
CA THR A 753 9.66 -22.62 -19.48
C THR A 753 9.85 -23.91 -20.28
N SER A 754 9.06 -24.05 -21.35
CA SER A 754 9.11 -25.20 -22.23
C SER A 754 10.26 -25.08 -23.23
N ILE A 755 11.03 -26.16 -23.39
CA ILE A 755 12.08 -26.28 -24.43
C ILE A 755 11.65 -27.29 -25.47
N GLY A 756 10.95 -28.36 -25.07
CA GLY A 756 10.50 -29.41 -25.95
C GLY A 756 9.73 -30.51 -25.21
N GLY A 757 9.23 -31.48 -25.91
CA GLY A 757 8.47 -32.62 -25.38
C GLY A 757 6.99 -32.34 -25.14
N GLU A 758 6.33 -33.21 -24.36
CA GLU A 758 4.87 -33.14 -24.08
C GLU A 758 4.53 -32.42 -22.78
N GLY A 759 5.53 -31.77 -22.11
CA GLY A 759 5.35 -31.10 -20.86
C GLY A 759 5.81 -31.89 -19.63
N VAL A 760 5.48 -31.45 -18.44
CA VAL A 760 5.92 -31.98 -17.14
C VAL A 760 4.73 -32.17 -16.20
N CYS A 761 4.66 -33.33 -15.55
CA CYS A 761 3.74 -33.57 -14.46
C CYS A 761 4.37 -33.11 -13.14
N LEU A 762 3.62 -32.36 -12.35
CA LEU A 762 3.99 -31.92 -11.00
C LEU A 762 2.92 -32.39 -10.01
N ASP A 763 3.36 -32.91 -8.88
CA ASP A 763 2.47 -33.47 -7.87
C ASP A 763 3.12 -33.41 -6.47
N ALA A 764 2.32 -33.73 -5.45
CA ALA A 764 2.75 -33.84 -4.05
C ALA A 764 3.60 -32.62 -3.60
N PHE A 765 3.10 -31.42 -3.89
CA PHE A 765 3.77 -30.19 -3.45
C PHE A 765 3.66 -30.06 -1.93
N THR A 766 4.75 -30.21 -1.24
CA THR A 766 4.79 -30.26 0.22
C THR A 766 5.58 -29.12 0.79
N THR A 767 5.05 -28.43 1.77
CA THR A 767 5.74 -27.42 2.56
C THR A 767 5.83 -27.84 4.01
N THR A 768 6.99 -27.62 4.64
CA THR A 768 7.25 -28.01 6.03
C THR A 768 7.60 -26.76 6.85
N PHE A 769 7.09 -26.70 8.07
CA PHE A 769 7.25 -25.62 9.04
C PHE A 769 7.99 -26.14 10.29
N ASP A 770 8.67 -25.24 11.03
CA ASP A 770 9.41 -25.54 12.26
C ASP A 770 8.56 -25.40 13.53
N GLN A 771 7.31 -25.02 13.39
CA GLN A 771 6.32 -25.03 14.46
C GLN A 771 5.11 -25.85 14.04
N LYS A 772 4.43 -26.38 15.02
CA LYS A 772 3.25 -27.21 14.83
C LYS A 772 2.04 -26.50 15.41
N THR A 773 1.00 -26.33 14.59
CA THR A 773 -0.28 -25.82 15.03
C THR A 773 -1.05 -26.92 15.73
N VAL A 774 -1.35 -26.74 17.01
CA VAL A 774 -2.11 -27.71 17.81
C VAL A 774 -3.49 -27.16 18.08
N TYR A 775 -4.48 -27.70 17.39
CA TYR A 775 -5.87 -27.33 17.60
C TYR A 775 -6.42 -28.01 18.87
N THR A 776 -7.11 -27.23 19.70
CA THR A 776 -7.68 -27.71 20.95
C THR A 776 -8.83 -28.71 20.72
N TYR A 777 -9.54 -28.52 19.59
CA TYR A 777 -10.71 -29.33 19.28
C TYR A 777 -10.49 -30.28 18.10
N LYS A 778 -11.06 -31.49 18.20
CA LYS A 778 -11.09 -32.41 17.07
C LYS A 778 -11.99 -31.84 15.97
N GLY A 779 -11.46 -31.71 14.76
CA GLY A 779 -12.14 -31.05 13.66
C GLY A 779 -11.82 -29.56 13.55
N ARG A 780 -10.86 -29.07 14.38
CA ARG A 780 -10.32 -27.70 14.40
C ARG A 780 -11.23 -26.64 15.02
N GLU A 781 -12.55 -26.80 14.96
CA GLU A 781 -13.54 -25.83 15.40
C GLU A 781 -14.50 -26.44 16.43
N LYS A 782 -14.99 -25.59 17.32
CA LYS A 782 -16.07 -25.89 18.26
C LYS A 782 -17.33 -25.15 17.84
N THR A 783 -18.35 -25.86 17.47
CA THR A 783 -19.68 -25.31 17.16
C THR A 783 -20.49 -25.03 18.44
N ILE A 784 -21.11 -23.86 18.48
CA ILE A 784 -22.00 -23.42 19.57
C ILE A 784 -23.33 -23.01 18.92
N PRO A 785 -24.39 -23.82 19.05
CA PRO A 785 -25.72 -23.50 18.50
C PRO A 785 -26.36 -22.35 19.27
N VAL A 786 -27.11 -21.52 18.57
CA VAL A 786 -27.88 -20.41 19.11
C VAL A 786 -29.35 -20.89 19.24
N GLU A 787 -29.87 -21.02 20.46
CA GLU A 787 -31.27 -21.30 20.70
C GLU A 787 -32.07 -19.98 20.74
N GLU A 788 -33.26 -19.97 20.18
CA GLU A 788 -34.14 -18.80 20.16
C GLU A 788 -34.37 -18.24 21.57
N GLY A 789 -34.05 -16.96 21.77
CA GLY A 789 -34.13 -16.27 23.06
C GLY A 789 -32.97 -16.52 24.03
N LYS A 790 -31.90 -17.17 23.56
CA LYS A 790 -30.65 -17.39 24.31
C LYS A 790 -29.41 -16.86 23.59
N GLU A 791 -29.58 -15.87 22.75
CA GLU A 791 -28.50 -15.30 21.91
C GLU A 791 -27.32 -14.79 22.74
N GLU A 792 -27.60 -14.17 23.91
CA GLU A 792 -26.57 -13.72 24.83
C GLU A 792 -25.81 -14.87 25.52
N GLU A 793 -26.51 -15.97 25.85
CA GLU A 793 -25.85 -17.15 26.43
C GLU A 793 -24.93 -17.83 25.42
N ALA A 794 -25.40 -17.96 24.18
CA ALA A 794 -24.62 -18.54 23.09
C ALA A 794 -23.39 -17.68 22.68
N ALA A 795 -23.38 -16.38 23.01
CA ALA A 795 -22.26 -15.49 22.74
C ALA A 795 -21.11 -15.61 23.75
N SER A 796 -20.93 -16.76 24.32
CA SER A 796 -19.83 -17.06 25.25
C SER A 796 -19.40 -18.52 25.19
N PHE A 797 -18.15 -18.76 25.53
CA PHE A 797 -17.55 -20.07 25.47
C PHE A 797 -16.53 -20.27 26.58
N TYR A 798 -16.58 -21.43 27.24
CA TYR A 798 -15.57 -21.88 28.19
C TYR A 798 -14.62 -22.86 27.51
N ALA A 799 -13.33 -22.53 27.48
CA ALA A 799 -12.27 -23.46 27.11
C ALA A 799 -11.77 -24.21 28.34
N TYR A 800 -11.63 -25.53 28.24
CA TYR A 800 -11.20 -26.42 29.31
C TYR A 800 -10.05 -27.31 28.84
N ASP A 801 -9.37 -27.93 29.78
CA ASP A 801 -8.28 -28.89 29.55
C ASP A 801 -7.11 -28.27 28.75
N LEU A 802 -6.86 -26.98 29.00
CA LEU A 802 -5.77 -26.25 28.35
C LEU A 802 -4.42 -26.51 29.03
N THR A 803 -3.35 -26.31 28.29
CA THR A 803 -1.99 -26.40 28.82
C THR A 803 -1.66 -25.14 29.63
N PRO A 804 -1.14 -25.27 30.86
CA PRO A 804 -0.68 -24.13 31.64
C PRO A 804 0.45 -23.37 30.94
N ASN A 805 0.55 -22.08 31.19
CA ASN A 805 1.61 -21.22 30.69
C ASN A 805 1.75 -21.29 29.16
N THR A 806 0.63 -21.31 28.45
CA THR A 806 0.57 -21.48 26.99
C THR A 806 -0.24 -20.35 26.37
N VAL A 807 0.25 -19.79 25.29
CA VAL A 807 -0.47 -18.77 24.50
C VAL A 807 -1.41 -19.47 23.53
N TYR A 808 -2.69 -19.18 23.65
CA TYR A 808 -3.73 -19.64 22.76
C TYR A 808 -4.19 -18.53 21.81
N TYR A 809 -4.55 -18.92 20.61
CA TYR A 809 -5.06 -18.08 19.54
C TYR A 809 -6.53 -18.44 19.31
N ILE A 810 -7.39 -17.43 19.24
CA ILE A 810 -8.84 -17.57 19.12
C ILE A 810 -9.32 -16.86 17.87
N ARG A 811 -10.12 -17.55 17.07
CA ARG A 811 -10.87 -16.98 15.94
C ARG A 811 -12.32 -17.38 16.05
N LEU A 812 -13.22 -16.49 15.65
CA LEU A 812 -14.65 -16.69 15.69
C LEU A 812 -15.25 -16.51 14.31
N GLN A 813 -16.28 -17.29 14.02
CA GLN A 813 -17.18 -17.12 12.88
C GLN A 813 -18.61 -17.36 13.37
N CYS A 814 -19.59 -16.87 12.64
CA CYS A 814 -20.99 -17.20 12.87
C CYS A 814 -21.66 -17.60 11.56
N GLU A 815 -22.68 -18.44 11.69
CA GLU A 815 -23.51 -18.91 10.59
C GLU A 815 -24.90 -18.31 10.68
N GLU A 816 -25.45 -17.91 9.55
CA GLU A 816 -26.83 -17.47 9.37
C GLU A 816 -27.58 -18.46 8.49
N ASN A 817 -28.82 -18.82 8.89
CA ASN A 817 -29.70 -19.64 8.08
C ASN A 817 -31.05 -18.94 7.84
N LYS A 818 -31.07 -18.04 6.84
CA LYS A 818 -32.32 -17.34 6.44
C LYS A 818 -32.70 -17.64 5.01
N GLY A 819 -32.98 -18.88 4.71
CA GLY A 819 -33.56 -19.33 3.44
C GLY A 819 -32.61 -19.22 2.24
N CYS A 820 -31.35 -18.88 2.47
CA CYS A 820 -30.24 -19.07 1.59
C CYS A 820 -29.40 -20.23 2.07
N GLU A 821 -28.61 -20.84 1.22
CA GLU A 821 -27.61 -21.83 1.65
C GLU A 821 -26.76 -21.28 2.79
N GLU A 822 -26.30 -22.14 3.68
CA GLU A 822 -25.51 -21.80 4.86
C GLU A 822 -24.45 -20.74 4.57
N HIS A 823 -24.51 -19.61 5.26
CA HIS A 823 -23.57 -18.52 5.11
C HIS A 823 -22.79 -18.34 6.40
N VAL A 824 -21.50 -18.60 6.30
CA VAL A 824 -20.57 -18.38 7.41
C VAL A 824 -19.98 -16.97 7.26
N SER A 825 -19.90 -16.21 8.35
CA SER A 825 -19.27 -14.90 8.37
C SER A 825 -17.78 -15.00 8.04
N GLN A 826 -17.14 -13.89 7.71
CA GLN A 826 -15.68 -13.83 7.73
C GLN A 826 -15.16 -14.19 9.13
N GLN A 827 -13.92 -14.64 9.23
CA GLN A 827 -13.29 -14.86 10.53
C GLN A 827 -13.09 -13.52 11.25
N SER A 828 -13.29 -13.53 12.58
CA SER A 828 -12.93 -12.40 13.43
C SER A 828 -11.43 -12.13 13.36
N MET A 829 -11.04 -10.95 13.81
CA MET A 829 -9.64 -10.69 14.15
C MET A 829 -9.19 -11.74 15.18
N GLU A 830 -7.94 -12.19 15.04
CA GLU A 830 -7.33 -13.15 15.95
C GLU A 830 -7.08 -12.51 17.30
N VAL A 831 -7.53 -13.15 18.36
CA VAL A 831 -7.30 -12.70 19.73
C VAL A 831 -6.44 -13.72 20.44
N THR A 832 -5.45 -13.28 21.18
CA THR A 832 -4.53 -14.12 21.94
C THR A 832 -4.80 -14.07 23.44
N ILE A 833 -4.63 -15.20 24.11
CA ILE A 833 -4.75 -15.34 25.55
C ILE A 833 -3.69 -16.33 26.06
N ALA A 834 -3.01 -16.01 27.15
CA ALA A 834 -2.15 -16.97 27.83
C ALA A 834 -2.87 -17.56 29.04
N THR A 835 -2.81 -18.86 29.18
CA THR A 835 -3.18 -19.53 30.43
C THR A 835 -2.17 -19.23 31.52
N LYS A 836 -2.63 -19.16 32.77
CA LYS A 836 -1.72 -18.92 33.90
C LYS A 836 -0.75 -20.09 34.08
N ALA A 837 0.40 -19.80 34.69
CA ALA A 837 1.34 -20.86 35.08
C ALA A 837 0.65 -21.80 36.09
N GLY A 838 0.84 -23.11 35.89
CA GLY A 838 0.45 -24.11 36.89
C GLY A 838 1.31 -23.95 38.15
N GLU A 839 0.75 -24.05 39.34
CA GLU A 839 1.51 -23.98 40.59
C GLU A 839 2.64 -25.01 40.59
N PRO A 840 3.88 -24.65 40.91
CA PRO A 840 4.90 -25.61 41.30
C PRO A 840 4.39 -26.33 42.57
N ALA A 841 4.54 -27.64 42.65
CA ALA A 841 4.26 -28.40 43.86
C ALA A 841 5.11 -27.87 45.03
N ASP A 842 4.49 -27.15 45.93
CA ASP A 842 5.03 -26.35 47.07
C ASP A 842 5.19 -24.86 46.83
N SER A 843 4.08 -24.10 46.91
CA SER A 843 4.17 -22.69 47.31
C SER A 843 2.85 -22.26 47.99
N LYS A 844 3.08 -21.48 49.06
CA LYS A 844 2.06 -20.93 49.94
C LYS A 844 1.15 -19.96 49.19
N HIS A 845 -0.13 -20.00 49.47
CA HIS A 845 -1.13 -19.02 49.06
C HIS A 845 -0.61 -17.57 49.14
N MET A 846 -0.44 -16.91 47.99
CA MET A 846 -0.46 -15.47 47.88
C MET A 846 -1.84 -15.06 47.34
N THR A 847 -2.56 -14.30 48.16
CA THR A 847 -3.78 -13.60 47.74
C THR A 847 -3.37 -12.58 46.66
N LEU A 848 -3.83 -12.79 45.43
CA LEU A 848 -3.68 -11.83 44.34
C LEU A 848 -4.42 -10.54 44.66
N ASP A 849 -3.66 -9.44 44.69
CA ASP A 849 -4.22 -8.09 44.73
C ASP A 849 -4.86 -7.81 43.35
N LEU A 850 -6.17 -7.71 43.31
CA LEU A 850 -6.99 -7.58 42.07
C LEU A 850 -6.65 -6.31 41.23
N ASP A 851 -5.76 -5.45 41.71
CA ASP A 851 -5.36 -4.20 41.06
C ASP A 851 -3.86 -4.15 40.67
N SER A 852 -3.11 -5.25 40.69
CA SER A 852 -1.69 -5.29 40.33
C SER A 852 -1.43 -5.97 38.97
N LEU A 853 -0.42 -5.49 38.23
CA LEU A 853 0.12 -6.22 37.08
C LEU A 853 0.88 -7.44 37.56
N ASP A 854 0.83 -8.53 36.79
CA ASP A 854 1.64 -9.71 37.02
C ASP A 854 2.48 -10.04 35.77
N TYR A 855 3.61 -10.69 35.92
CA TYR A 855 4.52 -10.99 34.84
C TYR A 855 5.06 -12.41 34.96
N ASP A 856 4.92 -13.16 33.87
CA ASP A 856 5.50 -14.47 33.74
C ASP A 856 6.85 -14.38 32.98
N PRO A 857 7.97 -14.64 33.65
CA PRO A 857 9.30 -14.57 33.04
C PRO A 857 9.58 -15.73 32.07
N ALA A 858 8.79 -16.80 32.07
CA ALA A 858 8.99 -17.91 31.17
C ALA A 858 8.38 -17.68 29.77
N THR A 859 7.31 -16.89 29.71
CA THR A 859 6.59 -16.58 28.47
C THR A 859 6.68 -15.10 28.06
N HIS A 860 7.35 -14.29 28.89
CA HIS A 860 7.41 -12.83 28.73
C HIS A 860 6.03 -12.15 28.65
N VAL A 861 5.03 -12.73 29.31
CA VAL A 861 3.65 -12.25 29.32
C VAL A 861 3.38 -11.41 30.56
N VAL A 862 2.79 -10.24 30.38
CA VAL A 862 2.26 -9.37 31.43
C VAL A 862 0.76 -9.56 31.50
N TYR A 863 0.27 -9.99 32.66
CA TYR A 863 -1.16 -10.10 32.94
C TYR A 863 -1.71 -8.78 33.46
N ILE A 864 -2.84 -8.37 32.89
CA ILE A 864 -3.50 -7.11 33.20
C ILE A 864 -4.80 -7.43 33.90
N PRO A 865 -5.05 -6.94 35.12
CA PRO A 865 -6.30 -7.15 35.82
C PRO A 865 -7.50 -6.62 35.04
N GLN A 866 -8.60 -7.35 35.01
CA GLN A 866 -9.84 -6.97 34.33
C GLN A 866 -10.52 -5.72 34.91
N SER A 867 -10.13 -5.31 36.13
CA SER A 867 -10.57 -4.06 36.74
C SER A 867 -9.99 -2.82 36.05
N LEU A 868 -8.98 -3.00 35.18
CA LEU A 868 -8.35 -1.91 34.45
C LEU A 868 -9.04 -1.74 33.08
N GLU A 869 -9.56 -0.56 32.85
CA GLU A 869 -10.13 -0.15 31.56
C GLU A 869 -9.05 -0.06 30.48
N ASN A 870 -9.43 0.19 29.22
CA ASN A 870 -8.50 0.41 28.10
C ASN A 870 -7.33 1.33 28.48
N GLY A 871 -6.15 0.98 28.01
CA GLY A 871 -4.95 1.75 28.34
C GLY A 871 -3.73 1.29 27.54
N ALA A 872 -2.55 1.46 28.15
CA ALA A 872 -1.30 0.96 27.60
C ALA A 872 -0.40 0.45 28.73
N VAL A 873 0.39 -0.57 28.44
CA VAL A 873 1.53 -0.98 29.27
C VAL A 873 2.77 -0.25 28.77
N ASN A 874 3.26 0.68 29.57
CA ASN A 874 4.49 1.39 29.30
C ASN A 874 5.67 0.69 29.95
N ILE A 875 6.74 0.49 29.22
CA ILE A 875 7.99 -0.15 29.65
C ILE A 875 9.05 0.93 29.81
N TYR A 876 9.67 1.01 30.97
CA TYR A 876 10.71 1.99 31.27
C TYR A 876 11.99 1.26 31.66
N ASN A 877 13.16 1.85 31.38
CA ASN A 877 14.43 1.44 31.97
C ASN A 877 14.53 1.87 33.45
N THR A 878 15.60 1.52 34.11
CA THR A 878 15.84 1.86 35.54
C THR A 878 16.08 3.34 35.75
N GLU A 879 16.40 4.11 34.72
CA GLU A 879 16.60 5.56 34.76
C GLU A 879 15.27 6.32 34.56
N GLY A 880 14.17 5.60 34.24
CA GLY A 880 12.83 6.15 34.08
C GLY A 880 12.52 6.61 32.67
N GLU A 881 13.35 6.27 31.68
CA GLU A 881 13.10 6.56 30.28
C GLU A 881 12.11 5.54 29.71
N LEU A 882 11.16 6.00 28.92
CA LEU A 882 10.17 5.15 28.25
C LEU A 882 10.84 4.42 27.07
N ILE A 883 10.91 3.11 27.17
CA ILE A 883 11.44 2.24 26.12
C ILE A 883 10.35 1.93 25.10
N LYS A 884 9.16 1.55 25.58
CA LYS A 884 8.03 1.19 24.72
C LYS A 884 6.70 1.40 25.40
N SER A 885 5.68 1.70 24.60
CA SER A 885 4.28 1.72 25.03
C SER A 885 3.50 0.72 24.19
N ILE A 886 2.86 -0.24 24.84
CA ILE A 886 2.07 -1.29 24.19
C ILE A 886 0.60 -1.02 24.53
N PRO A 887 -0.23 -0.66 23.53
CA PRO A 887 -1.64 -0.42 23.76
C PRO A 887 -2.34 -1.70 24.23
N VAL A 888 -3.35 -1.53 25.05
CA VAL A 888 -4.17 -2.61 25.60
C VAL A 888 -5.62 -2.34 25.23
N GLU A 889 -6.17 -3.20 24.42
CA GLU A 889 -7.55 -3.11 23.98
C GLU A 889 -8.53 -3.55 25.10
N PRO A 890 -9.81 -3.18 25.03
CA PRO A 890 -10.80 -3.41 26.10
C PRO A 890 -10.96 -4.84 26.58
N THR A 891 -10.67 -5.78 25.69
CA THR A 891 -10.84 -7.22 25.94
C THR A 891 -9.52 -7.93 26.21
N GLN A 892 -8.41 -7.21 26.13
CA GLN A 892 -7.08 -7.76 26.25
C GLN A 892 -6.64 -7.73 27.72
N ASN A 893 -6.42 -8.90 28.31
CA ASN A 893 -5.96 -9.07 29.69
C ASN A 893 -4.48 -9.47 29.77
N ILE A 894 -3.78 -9.54 28.66
CA ILE A 894 -2.35 -9.84 28.58
C ILE A 894 -1.65 -8.94 27.56
N VAL A 895 -0.35 -8.72 27.81
CA VAL A 895 0.58 -8.12 26.85
C VAL A 895 1.80 -9.01 26.78
N VAL A 896 2.19 -9.42 25.57
CA VAL A 896 3.46 -10.13 25.35
C VAL A 896 4.55 -9.07 25.16
N LEU A 897 5.62 -9.16 25.93
CA LEU A 897 6.73 -8.23 25.80
C LEU A 897 7.60 -8.59 24.59
N PRO A 898 8.03 -7.62 23.78
CA PRO A 898 8.77 -7.88 22.56
C PRO A 898 10.19 -8.36 22.84
N GLU A 899 10.49 -9.61 22.51
CA GLU A 899 11.81 -10.23 22.71
C GLU A 899 12.96 -9.53 21.95
N GLY A 900 12.67 -8.92 20.80
CA GLY A 900 13.69 -8.26 19.99
C GLY A 900 14.06 -6.83 20.44
N GLU A 901 13.30 -6.24 21.37
CA GLU A 901 13.45 -4.85 21.79
C GLU A 901 13.88 -4.71 23.26
N LEU A 902 13.81 -5.78 24.02
CA LEU A 902 14.22 -5.82 25.42
C LEU A 902 15.43 -6.77 25.59
N THR A 903 16.36 -6.39 26.46
CA THR A 903 17.58 -7.15 26.69
C THR A 903 17.39 -8.15 27.82
N HIS A 904 17.63 -9.43 27.58
CA HIS A 904 17.59 -10.47 28.61
C HIS A 904 18.55 -10.17 29.77
N GLY A 905 18.12 -10.44 30.99
CA GLY A 905 18.87 -10.16 32.22
C GLY A 905 18.85 -8.69 32.65
N THR A 906 18.05 -7.86 32.00
CA THR A 906 17.88 -6.44 32.30
C THR A 906 16.61 -6.19 33.11
N VAL A 907 16.67 -5.26 34.05
CA VAL A 907 15.52 -4.87 34.86
C VAL A 907 14.74 -3.77 34.16
N TYR A 908 13.44 -3.98 33.99
CA TYR A 908 12.50 -2.99 33.46
C TYR A 908 11.40 -2.66 34.48
N LEU A 909 10.84 -1.46 34.36
CA LEU A 909 9.69 -1.02 35.12
C LEU A 909 8.49 -0.92 34.19
N LEU A 910 7.46 -1.72 34.44
CA LEU A 910 6.21 -1.68 33.71
C LEU A 910 5.19 -0.81 34.43
N LYS A 911 4.45 -0.02 33.68
CA LYS A 911 3.37 0.80 34.22
C LYS A 911 2.15 0.71 33.34
N TYR A 912 1.02 0.38 33.90
CA TYR A 912 -0.24 0.49 33.20
C TYR A 912 -0.74 1.95 33.22
N ILE A 913 -1.09 2.47 32.05
CA ILE A 913 -1.63 3.81 31.86
C ILE A 913 -3.05 3.68 31.30
N PRO A 914 -4.11 3.89 32.10
CA PRO A 914 -5.47 3.82 31.62
C PRO A 914 -5.81 5.03 30.74
N ASN A 915 -6.61 4.80 29.69
CA ASN A 915 -7.08 5.88 28.79
C ASN A 915 -8.08 6.83 29.46
N ASN A 916 -8.71 6.42 30.57
CA ASN A 916 -9.65 7.24 31.30
C ASN A 916 -8.95 8.22 32.24
N LYS A 917 -9.10 9.52 31.98
CA LYS A 917 -8.46 10.62 32.71
C LYS A 917 -8.85 10.74 34.19
N MET A 918 -9.84 10.02 34.66
CA MET A 918 -10.27 10.04 36.05
C MET A 918 -9.45 9.14 37.01
N ARG A 919 -8.72 8.14 36.49
CA ARG A 919 -7.81 7.29 37.27
C ARG A 919 -6.36 7.63 36.93
N ARG A 920 -5.73 8.49 37.70
CA ARG A 920 -4.36 9.02 37.46
C ARG A 920 -3.22 8.09 37.84
N LYS A 921 -3.45 6.90 38.41
CA LYS A 921 -2.39 5.99 38.86
C LYS A 921 -2.76 4.55 38.48
N GLY A 922 -2.18 4.04 37.41
CA GLY A 922 -2.14 2.61 37.15
C GLY A 922 -1.03 1.90 37.95
N PRO A 923 -1.14 0.58 38.12
CA PRO A 923 -0.15 -0.20 38.84
C PRO A 923 1.20 -0.21 38.15
N TRP A 924 2.25 -0.37 38.98
CA TRP A 924 3.62 -0.57 38.54
C TRP A 924 4.07 -2.00 38.81
N LEU A 925 4.89 -2.53 37.95
CA LEU A 925 5.53 -3.83 38.11
C LEU A 925 7.01 -3.72 37.73
N LYS A 926 7.89 -4.26 38.59
CA LYS A 926 9.31 -4.39 38.25
C LYS A 926 9.56 -5.82 37.78
N ILE A 927 10.14 -5.96 36.61
CA ILE A 927 10.46 -7.26 36.04
C ILE A 927 11.96 -7.41 35.79
N LEU A 928 12.43 -8.63 35.77
CA LEU A 928 13.70 -9.02 35.17
C LEU A 928 13.35 -9.75 33.85
N PHE A 929 13.72 -9.12 32.73
CA PHE A 929 13.37 -9.64 31.40
C PHE A 929 14.40 -10.70 30.93
#